data_22e2d836fbd81a82775cc1cc93880e29
#
_entry.id   22e2d836fbd81a82775cc1cc93880e29
#
_cell.length_a   1.000
_cell.length_b   1.000
_cell.length_c   1.000
_cell.angle_alpha   90.00
_cell.angle_beta   90.00
_cell.angle_gamma   90.00
#
_symmetry.space_group_name_H-M   'P 1'
#
loop_
_entity.id
_entity.type
_entity.pdbx_description
1 polymer ?
#
loop_
_entity_poly.entity_id
_entity_poly.type
_entity_poly.pdbx_seq_one_letter_code
_entity_poly.pdbx_strand_id
1 'polypeptide(L)'
;MSIDTFGARGTLTVGENSYEIFRLSAVKGTEKLPYSLKVLAENLLRTEDGANITQDHINAIANWDPSSEPDTEIQFTPARVIMQDFTGVPCIVDLATMREAVTALGGDATKVNPLSPADMVIDHSVILDVFGRADALERNVDLEYQRNGERYQFLRWGQGAFDDFKVVPPGMGIVHQVNIEYLAPTVMTRNGQAYPDTCVGTDSHTTMVNGLGVLGWGVGGIEAEAAMLGQPVSMLIPRVVGFKLTGEIQPGVTATDVVLTATDMLRQHGVVGKFVEFYGAGVAEVPLANRATLGNMSPEFGCTAAIFPIDGETIEYLRLTGRSDEQLALVEAYAKEQGMWHDPEREPVFSEYIELDLSTVVPSIAGPKRPQDRILLSESKTAFRKDIHNYVEENHPTDHTQLDEAIEESFPASDPASLSFADDGAIDVLSAANGAEGRPSKPIKISDDERGEYVLDHGAVVVAGITSCTNTSNPSVMLGAALLARNAVEKGLTTKPWVKTNMAPGSQVVTDYYEKAGLWPYLEKLGYYLGGYGCTTCIGNTGPLPEAISKAINDNDLSVTAVLSGNRNFEGRISPDVKMNYLASPPLVIAYGLAGTMDFDFETDSLGNDNDGNPVFLKDIWPSTKEIEDTIQSAISQDMFRKSYATIFAGDSRWQNLSTPEGATFEWDENSTYVRKAPYFEGMAVEPSPVTEIKGARVLALLGDSVTTDHISPAGPIKPGTPAAQYLDANGVERKDYNSLGSRRGNHEVMIRGTFANIRLQNQLLDGVSGGYTRDFTLDGAPQSFIYDASQNYQKAGIPLVVLGGKEYGSGSSRDWAAKGTSLLGVRAVITESFERIHRSNLIGMGVIPLQFPEGESAKSLGLDGTEVFDFTGITELNEGKTPKTIKVTATKEDGSVIEFDAKVRIDTPGEADYYRNGGILQYVLRNMLKS
;
A
#
# COMPACT_ATOMS: atom_id res chain seq x y z
N MET A 1 -1.59 -34.84 2.00
CA MET A 1 -2.85 -35.17 1.27
C MET A 1 -3.98 -35.06 2.27
N SER A 2 -5.12 -34.45 1.89
CA SER A 2 -6.30 -34.34 2.77
C SER A 2 -6.76 -35.71 3.26
N ILE A 3 -7.21 -35.78 4.53
CA ILE A 3 -7.84 -36.98 5.15
C ILE A 3 -9.20 -37.26 4.50
N ASP A 4 -9.85 -36.20 3.99
CA ASP A 4 -11.13 -36.25 3.28
C ASP A 4 -12.26 -36.90 4.12
N THR A 5 -12.44 -36.42 5.36
CA THR A 5 -13.44 -36.94 6.31
C THR A 5 -14.88 -36.83 5.76
N PHE A 6 -15.14 -35.88 4.86
CA PHE A 6 -16.47 -35.66 4.27
C PHE A 6 -16.69 -36.37 2.93
N GLY A 7 -15.68 -37.07 2.38
CA GLY A 7 -15.75 -37.71 1.06
C GLY A 7 -15.95 -36.68 -0.07
N ALA A 8 -15.34 -35.50 0.07
CA ALA A 8 -15.47 -34.39 -0.86
C ALA A 8 -14.61 -34.56 -2.15
N ARG A 9 -13.64 -35.46 -2.09
CA ARG A 9 -12.73 -35.74 -3.21
C ARG A 9 -13.48 -36.32 -4.39
N GLY A 10 -13.24 -35.76 -5.57
CA GLY A 10 -13.87 -36.21 -6.80
C GLY A 10 -13.05 -35.79 -8.03
N THR A 11 -13.55 -36.14 -9.18
CA THR A 11 -12.92 -35.79 -10.47
C THR A 11 -13.78 -34.81 -11.23
N LEU A 12 -13.14 -33.73 -11.72
CA LEU A 12 -13.72 -32.80 -12.70
C LEU A 12 -13.05 -33.05 -14.05
N THR A 13 -13.84 -33.37 -15.07
CA THR A 13 -13.34 -33.57 -16.44
C THR A 13 -13.71 -32.36 -17.29
N VAL A 14 -12.74 -31.73 -17.93
CA VAL A 14 -12.89 -30.56 -18.78
C VAL A 14 -12.16 -30.84 -20.10
N GLY A 15 -12.90 -31.01 -21.18
CA GLY A 15 -12.32 -31.44 -22.46
C GLY A 15 -11.64 -32.82 -22.31
N GLU A 16 -10.37 -32.91 -22.65
CA GLU A 16 -9.56 -34.14 -22.53
C GLU A 16 -8.86 -34.25 -21.16
N ASN A 17 -8.87 -33.21 -20.33
CA ASN A 17 -8.18 -33.16 -19.06
C ASN A 17 -9.10 -33.56 -17.90
N SER A 18 -8.53 -34.21 -16.88
CA SER A 18 -9.23 -34.57 -15.64
C SER A 18 -8.42 -34.11 -14.44
N TYR A 19 -9.11 -33.51 -13.48
CA TYR A 19 -8.51 -32.92 -12.29
C TYR A 19 -9.17 -33.49 -11.04
N GLU A 20 -8.38 -33.76 -10.00
CA GLU A 20 -8.91 -33.98 -8.66
C GLU A 20 -9.44 -32.67 -8.09
N ILE A 21 -10.63 -32.65 -7.55
CA ILE A 21 -11.24 -31.51 -6.86
C ILE A 21 -11.86 -31.95 -5.53
N PHE A 22 -12.15 -30.98 -4.64
CA PHE A 22 -12.89 -31.19 -3.40
C PHE A 22 -14.22 -30.47 -3.49
N ARG A 23 -15.34 -31.24 -3.58
CA ARG A 23 -16.68 -30.70 -3.83
C ARG A 23 -17.28 -30.11 -2.57
N LEU A 24 -17.67 -28.86 -2.63
CA LEU A 24 -18.40 -28.17 -1.56
C LEU A 24 -19.73 -28.86 -1.25
N SER A 25 -20.40 -29.41 -2.26
CA SER A 25 -21.67 -30.14 -2.13
C SER A 25 -21.61 -31.37 -1.21
N ALA A 26 -20.43 -31.87 -0.87
CA ALA A 26 -20.25 -32.96 0.10
C ALA A 26 -20.54 -32.50 1.55
N VAL A 27 -20.53 -31.20 1.83
CA VAL A 27 -20.76 -30.65 3.16
C VAL A 27 -22.03 -29.81 3.17
N LYS A 28 -23.03 -30.28 3.91
CA LYS A 28 -24.33 -29.58 4.02
C LYS A 28 -24.15 -28.18 4.67
N GLY A 29 -24.74 -27.16 4.08
CA GLY A 29 -24.64 -25.75 4.52
C GLY A 29 -23.81 -24.90 3.62
N THR A 30 -22.81 -25.49 2.94
CA THR A 30 -21.91 -24.73 2.04
C THR A 30 -22.64 -24.10 0.85
N GLU A 31 -23.79 -24.62 0.46
CA GLU A 31 -24.64 -24.07 -0.61
C GLU A 31 -25.17 -22.66 -0.30
N LYS A 32 -25.27 -22.27 0.99
CA LYS A 32 -25.77 -20.98 1.45
C LYS A 32 -24.69 -19.94 1.68
N LEU A 33 -23.45 -20.40 1.72
CA LEU A 33 -22.32 -19.52 2.03
C LEU A 33 -22.17 -18.41 0.98
N PRO A 34 -21.74 -17.23 1.41
CA PRO A 34 -21.14 -16.23 0.54
C PRO A 34 -19.98 -16.80 -0.27
N TYR A 35 -19.67 -16.17 -1.39
CA TYR A 35 -18.63 -16.63 -2.32
C TYR A 35 -17.27 -16.78 -1.63
N SER A 36 -16.84 -15.77 -0.88
CA SER A 36 -15.55 -15.78 -0.15
C SER A 36 -15.46 -16.92 0.85
N LEU A 37 -16.55 -17.22 1.56
CA LEU A 37 -16.58 -18.32 2.52
C LEU A 37 -16.62 -19.69 1.84
N LYS A 38 -17.14 -19.80 0.60
CA LYS A 38 -17.01 -21.02 -0.21
C LYS A 38 -15.55 -21.31 -0.56
N VAL A 39 -14.81 -20.26 -0.92
CA VAL A 39 -13.37 -20.41 -1.19
C VAL A 39 -12.62 -20.89 0.06
N LEU A 40 -12.92 -20.33 1.23
CA LEU A 40 -12.33 -20.78 2.50
C LEU A 40 -12.74 -22.23 2.83
N ALA A 41 -14.01 -22.58 2.63
CA ALA A 41 -14.51 -23.95 2.89
C ALA A 41 -13.82 -24.99 1.98
N GLU A 42 -13.63 -24.69 0.69
CA GLU A 42 -12.89 -25.56 -0.23
C GLU A 42 -11.43 -25.73 0.24
N ASN A 43 -10.80 -24.63 0.66
CA ASN A 43 -9.45 -24.65 1.17
C ASN A 43 -9.31 -25.61 2.36
N LEU A 44 -10.20 -25.53 3.34
CA LEU A 44 -10.20 -26.42 4.50
C LEU A 44 -10.43 -27.89 4.10
N LEU A 45 -11.36 -28.18 3.18
CA LEU A 45 -11.60 -29.54 2.69
C LEU A 45 -10.37 -30.14 2.02
N ARG A 46 -9.69 -29.36 1.20
CA ARG A 46 -8.52 -29.80 0.45
C ARG A 46 -7.29 -29.98 1.33
N THR A 47 -7.17 -29.21 2.40
CA THR A 47 -5.99 -29.18 3.28
C THR A 47 -6.22 -29.85 4.65
N GLU A 48 -7.37 -30.50 4.88
CA GLU A 48 -7.69 -31.23 6.11
C GLU A 48 -6.57 -32.21 6.48
N ASP A 49 -5.94 -32.02 7.65
CA ASP A 49 -4.85 -32.87 8.16
C ASP A 49 -5.17 -33.53 9.49
N GLY A 50 -6.32 -33.22 10.09
CA GLY A 50 -6.79 -33.76 11.37
C GLY A 50 -6.06 -33.21 12.59
N ALA A 51 -5.10 -32.30 12.41
CA ALA A 51 -4.33 -31.67 13.47
C ALA A 51 -4.55 -30.14 13.48
N ASN A 52 -4.06 -29.45 12.45
CA ASN A 52 -4.25 -28.00 12.30
C ASN A 52 -5.60 -27.68 11.65
N ILE A 53 -6.03 -28.51 10.70
CA ILE A 53 -7.30 -28.37 9.99
C ILE A 53 -8.13 -29.63 10.22
N THR A 54 -9.21 -29.47 10.98
CA THR A 54 -10.04 -30.56 11.50
C THR A 54 -11.45 -30.52 10.94
N GLN A 55 -12.19 -31.60 11.11
CA GLN A 55 -13.59 -31.68 10.81
C GLN A 55 -14.41 -30.57 11.48
N ASP A 56 -14.02 -30.15 12.70
CA ASP A 56 -14.75 -29.10 13.44
C ASP A 56 -14.60 -27.74 12.75
N HIS A 57 -13.42 -27.43 12.19
CA HIS A 57 -13.22 -26.18 11.42
C HIS A 57 -14.08 -26.16 10.15
N ILE A 58 -14.18 -27.30 9.44
CA ILE A 58 -15.03 -27.43 8.24
C ILE A 58 -16.50 -27.29 8.60
N ASN A 59 -16.94 -27.92 9.71
CA ASN A 59 -18.30 -27.77 10.20
C ASN A 59 -18.62 -26.36 10.65
N ALA A 60 -17.65 -25.65 11.29
CA ALA A 60 -17.85 -24.28 11.75
C ALA A 60 -18.11 -23.34 10.57
N ILE A 61 -17.30 -23.41 9.49
CA ILE A 61 -17.54 -22.57 8.32
C ILE A 61 -18.84 -22.97 7.58
N ALA A 62 -19.17 -24.24 7.46
CA ALA A 62 -20.38 -24.70 6.80
C ALA A 62 -21.68 -24.28 7.55
N ASN A 63 -21.60 -24.13 8.87
CA ASN A 63 -22.68 -23.66 9.73
C ASN A 63 -22.54 -22.18 10.10
N TRP A 64 -21.80 -21.40 9.30
CA TRP A 64 -21.61 -19.97 9.53
C TRP A 64 -22.91 -19.23 9.79
N ASP A 65 -22.97 -18.48 10.89
CA ASP A 65 -24.09 -17.65 11.26
C ASP A 65 -23.77 -16.17 10.98
N PRO A 66 -24.46 -15.54 10.02
CA PRO A 66 -24.20 -14.15 9.63
C PRO A 66 -24.45 -13.14 10.77
N SER A 67 -25.20 -13.52 11.80
CA SER A 67 -25.51 -12.65 12.95
C SER A 67 -24.49 -12.73 14.08
N SER A 68 -23.63 -13.75 14.08
CA SER A 68 -22.63 -13.96 15.15
C SER A 68 -21.39 -13.12 14.97
N GLU A 69 -20.81 -12.70 16.11
CA GLU A 69 -19.45 -12.14 16.10
C GLU A 69 -18.41 -13.25 15.85
N PRO A 70 -17.32 -12.95 15.12
CA PRO A 70 -16.25 -13.92 14.84
C PRO A 70 -15.59 -14.43 16.13
N ASP A 71 -15.68 -15.73 16.39
CA ASP A 71 -15.11 -16.40 17.56
C ASP A 71 -14.33 -17.69 17.21
N THR A 72 -14.52 -18.22 16.02
CA THR A 72 -13.93 -19.48 15.58
C THR A 72 -12.75 -19.23 14.65
N GLU A 73 -11.58 -19.73 15.05
CA GLU A 73 -10.36 -19.70 14.26
C GLU A 73 -10.34 -20.82 13.21
N ILE A 74 -9.84 -20.49 12.02
CA ILE A 74 -9.49 -21.45 10.96
C ILE A 74 -8.07 -21.21 10.47
N GLN A 75 -7.50 -22.23 9.84
CA GLN A 75 -6.15 -22.19 9.26
C GLN A 75 -6.26 -22.22 7.74
N PHE A 76 -5.91 -21.11 7.09
CA PHE A 76 -6.02 -20.92 5.65
C PHE A 76 -4.66 -21.14 4.98
N THR A 77 -4.58 -22.00 3.96
CA THR A 77 -3.36 -22.26 3.20
C THR A 77 -3.46 -21.58 1.83
N PRO A 78 -2.80 -20.42 1.59
CA PRO A 78 -2.86 -19.73 0.32
C PRO A 78 -2.26 -20.57 -0.82
N ALA A 79 -2.85 -20.45 -2.01
CA ALA A 79 -2.36 -21.17 -3.19
C ALA A 79 -1.01 -20.63 -3.69
N ARG A 80 -0.75 -19.35 -3.49
CA ARG A 80 0.48 -18.67 -3.88
C ARG A 80 0.73 -17.41 -3.07
N VAL A 81 1.98 -16.93 -3.12
CA VAL A 81 2.43 -15.70 -2.48
C VAL A 81 2.92 -14.73 -3.54
N ILE A 82 2.52 -13.46 -3.45
CA ILE A 82 3.00 -12.40 -4.34
C ILE A 82 3.73 -11.31 -3.54
N MET A 83 4.81 -10.80 -4.11
CA MET A 83 5.65 -9.80 -3.45
C MET A 83 6.02 -8.67 -4.42
N GLN A 84 6.22 -7.48 -3.87
CA GLN A 84 6.95 -6.41 -4.55
C GLN A 84 8.32 -6.22 -3.87
N ASP A 85 9.25 -5.54 -4.53
CA ASP A 85 10.66 -5.55 -4.12
C ASP A 85 10.96 -4.81 -2.81
N PHE A 86 10.19 -3.81 -2.38
CA PHE A 86 10.45 -3.13 -1.11
C PHE A 86 10.05 -3.96 0.13
N THR A 87 9.01 -4.76 0.01
CA THR A 87 8.52 -5.60 1.12
C THR A 87 8.91 -7.06 0.97
N GLY A 88 9.27 -7.51 -0.23
CA GLY A 88 9.66 -8.87 -0.52
C GLY A 88 11.16 -9.14 -0.39
N VAL A 89 12.03 -8.16 -0.66
CA VAL A 89 13.48 -8.33 -0.46
C VAL A 89 13.83 -8.76 0.96
N PRO A 90 13.27 -8.14 2.03
CA PRO A 90 13.52 -8.62 3.40
C PRO A 90 13.07 -10.07 3.61
N CYS A 91 11.98 -10.50 2.99
CA CYS A 91 11.54 -11.90 3.07
C CYS A 91 12.59 -12.86 2.52
N ILE A 92 13.17 -12.55 1.36
CA ILE A 92 14.22 -13.38 0.75
C ILE A 92 15.53 -13.29 1.55
N VAL A 93 15.86 -12.15 2.16
CA VAL A 93 17.00 -12.00 3.09
C VAL A 93 16.82 -12.94 4.29
N ASP A 94 15.63 -13.02 4.84
CA ASP A 94 15.32 -13.87 5.98
C ASP A 94 15.39 -15.34 5.60
N LEU A 95 14.84 -15.76 4.45
CA LEU A 95 14.99 -17.14 3.94
C LEU A 95 16.45 -17.50 3.68
N ALA A 96 17.26 -16.59 3.13
CA ALA A 96 18.69 -16.81 2.94
C ALA A 96 19.42 -16.97 4.29
N THR A 97 19.07 -16.14 5.27
CA THR A 97 19.62 -16.25 6.64
C THR A 97 19.17 -17.54 7.32
N MET A 98 17.91 -17.97 7.11
CA MET A 98 17.41 -19.27 7.63
C MET A 98 18.20 -20.45 7.08
N ARG A 99 18.59 -20.44 5.80
CA ARG A 99 19.44 -21.50 5.22
C ARG A 99 20.75 -21.68 5.97
N GLU A 100 21.41 -20.57 6.31
CA GLU A 100 22.62 -20.61 7.12
C GLU A 100 22.36 -21.08 8.55
N ALA A 101 21.28 -20.59 9.18
CA ALA A 101 20.90 -21.00 10.53
C ALA A 101 20.60 -22.49 10.61
N VAL A 102 19.86 -23.05 9.64
CA VAL A 102 19.61 -24.50 9.53
C VAL A 102 20.92 -25.26 9.41
N THR A 103 21.84 -24.82 8.56
CA THR A 103 23.17 -25.44 8.40
C THR A 103 23.97 -25.40 9.68
N ALA A 104 23.98 -24.25 10.37
CA ALA A 104 24.69 -24.09 11.66
C ALA A 104 24.13 -25.00 12.76
N LEU A 105 22.85 -25.34 12.71
CA LEU A 105 22.19 -26.26 13.62
C LEU A 105 22.23 -27.76 13.16
N GLY A 106 22.97 -28.05 12.08
CA GLY A 106 23.17 -29.38 11.54
C GLY A 106 22.11 -29.88 10.57
N GLY A 107 21.25 -29.03 10.09
CA GLY A 107 20.24 -29.36 9.08
C GLY A 107 20.71 -29.12 7.64
N ASP A 108 19.83 -29.37 6.68
CA ASP A 108 20.04 -29.19 5.25
C ASP A 108 19.44 -27.84 4.78
N ALA A 109 20.29 -26.93 4.26
CA ALA A 109 19.89 -25.62 3.76
C ALA A 109 18.80 -25.71 2.67
N THR A 110 18.81 -26.74 1.83
CA THR A 110 17.85 -26.91 0.73
C THR A 110 16.42 -27.18 1.18
N LYS A 111 16.22 -27.55 2.46
CA LYS A 111 14.88 -27.67 3.05
C LYS A 111 14.18 -26.31 3.19
N VAL A 112 14.94 -25.20 3.25
CA VAL A 112 14.37 -23.85 3.26
C VAL A 112 14.08 -23.43 1.82
N ASN A 113 12.89 -23.73 1.35
CA ASN A 113 12.37 -23.39 0.02
C ASN A 113 10.89 -22.98 0.12
N PRO A 114 10.39 -22.13 -0.77
CA PRO A 114 8.96 -21.95 -0.94
C PRO A 114 8.27 -23.28 -1.27
N LEU A 115 7.25 -23.63 -0.51
CA LEU A 115 6.38 -24.78 -0.73
C LEU A 115 5.13 -24.42 -1.56
N SER A 116 4.86 -23.13 -1.69
CA SER A 116 3.85 -22.55 -2.59
C SER A 116 4.55 -21.64 -3.59
N PRO A 117 4.03 -21.50 -4.83
CA PRO A 117 4.58 -20.55 -5.79
C PRO A 117 4.70 -19.14 -5.19
N ALA A 118 5.87 -18.56 -5.31
CA ALA A 118 6.19 -17.22 -4.81
C ALA A 118 6.72 -16.39 -5.97
N ASP A 119 5.97 -15.35 -6.33
CA ASP A 119 6.34 -14.44 -7.41
C ASP A 119 6.70 -13.06 -6.84
N MET A 120 7.82 -12.51 -7.26
CA MET A 120 8.24 -11.16 -6.92
C MET A 120 8.26 -10.29 -8.17
N VAL A 121 7.72 -9.07 -8.06
CA VAL A 121 7.78 -8.07 -9.13
C VAL A 121 8.58 -6.88 -8.63
N ILE A 122 9.59 -6.47 -9.38
CA ILE A 122 10.39 -5.29 -9.09
C ILE A 122 9.73 -4.09 -9.72
N ASP A 123 9.02 -3.29 -8.91
CA ASP A 123 8.19 -2.18 -9.38
C ASP A 123 8.21 -0.94 -8.47
N HIS A 124 8.88 -1.01 -7.31
CA HIS A 124 8.94 0.06 -6.32
C HIS A 124 10.27 0.83 -6.30
N SER A 125 11.23 0.46 -7.15
CA SER A 125 12.59 1.01 -7.13
C SER A 125 12.83 2.16 -8.08
N VAL A 126 12.06 2.27 -9.15
CA VAL A 126 12.20 3.34 -10.13
C VAL A 126 11.75 4.68 -9.54
N ILE A 127 12.62 5.70 -9.68
CA ILE A 127 12.35 7.09 -9.28
C ILE A 127 12.32 7.94 -10.54
N LEU A 128 11.35 8.86 -10.63
CA LEU A 128 11.20 9.76 -11.77
C LEU A 128 12.12 10.99 -11.63
N ASP A 129 13.44 10.75 -11.64
CA ASP A 129 14.45 11.82 -11.58
C ASP A 129 14.40 12.67 -12.86
N VAL A 130 14.25 12.02 -14.01
CA VAL A 130 14.13 12.64 -15.32
C VAL A 130 12.69 12.55 -15.80
N PHE A 131 12.14 13.66 -16.26
CA PHE A 131 10.74 13.76 -16.71
C PHE A 131 10.58 14.79 -17.84
N GLY A 132 9.43 14.79 -18.52
CA GLY A 132 9.08 15.80 -19.52
C GLY A 132 9.95 15.73 -20.80
N ARG A 133 10.59 14.58 -21.09
CA ARG A 133 11.47 14.40 -22.26
C ARG A 133 11.54 12.94 -22.73
N ALA A 134 11.86 12.75 -23.99
CA ALA A 134 11.80 11.44 -24.65
C ALA A 134 12.77 10.39 -24.11
N ASP A 135 13.91 10.81 -23.53
CA ASP A 135 14.91 9.90 -22.95
C ASP A 135 14.69 9.62 -21.45
N ALA A 136 13.56 10.06 -20.87
CA ALA A 136 13.29 9.94 -19.46
C ALA A 136 13.27 8.47 -18.98
N LEU A 137 12.59 7.58 -19.71
CA LEU A 137 12.52 6.15 -19.37
C LEU A 137 13.92 5.53 -19.27
N GLU A 138 14.75 5.67 -20.30
CA GLU A 138 16.07 5.02 -20.36
C GLU A 138 16.96 5.53 -19.21
N ARG A 139 16.97 6.84 -18.98
CA ARG A 139 17.78 7.45 -17.92
C ARG A 139 17.31 7.06 -16.51
N ASN A 140 16.01 7.01 -16.29
CA ASN A 140 15.48 6.58 -14.99
C ASN A 140 15.79 5.11 -14.73
N VAL A 141 15.71 4.24 -15.73
CA VAL A 141 16.08 2.83 -15.62
C VAL A 141 17.59 2.67 -15.35
N ASP A 142 18.45 3.43 -16.03
CA ASP A 142 19.90 3.42 -15.74
C ASP A 142 20.20 3.82 -14.30
N LEU A 143 19.54 4.89 -13.78
CA LEU A 143 19.68 5.32 -12.39
C LEU A 143 19.12 4.27 -11.42
N GLU A 144 18.03 3.61 -11.76
CA GLU A 144 17.44 2.53 -10.97
C GLU A 144 18.44 1.38 -10.79
N TYR A 145 19.04 0.89 -11.89
CA TYR A 145 20.06 -0.17 -11.83
C TYR A 145 21.33 0.27 -11.09
N GLN A 146 21.78 1.50 -11.32
CA GLN A 146 22.94 2.04 -10.61
C GLN A 146 22.72 2.05 -9.09
N ARG A 147 21.53 2.45 -8.63
CA ARG A 147 21.20 2.58 -7.20
C ARG A 147 20.92 1.23 -6.54
N ASN A 148 20.36 0.28 -7.27
CA ASN A 148 19.79 -0.94 -6.69
C ASN A 148 20.51 -2.23 -7.14
N GLY A 149 21.65 -2.13 -7.83
CA GLY A 149 22.35 -3.27 -8.43
C GLY A 149 22.68 -4.40 -7.45
N GLU A 150 23.15 -4.09 -6.24
CA GLU A 150 23.41 -5.08 -5.18
C GLU A 150 22.15 -5.88 -4.82
N ARG A 151 21.02 -5.19 -4.66
CA ARG A 151 19.73 -5.78 -4.34
C ARG A 151 19.21 -6.66 -5.49
N TYR A 152 19.43 -6.23 -6.72
CA TYR A 152 19.03 -7.00 -7.92
C TYR A 152 19.88 -8.26 -8.11
N GLN A 153 21.17 -8.18 -7.84
CA GLN A 153 22.06 -9.36 -7.82
C GLN A 153 21.58 -10.39 -6.78
N PHE A 154 21.22 -9.91 -5.59
CA PHE A 154 20.68 -10.77 -4.52
C PHE A 154 19.38 -11.47 -4.95
N LEU A 155 18.41 -10.72 -5.52
CA LEU A 155 17.15 -11.29 -6.00
C LEU A 155 17.36 -12.29 -7.13
N ARG A 156 18.27 -12.00 -8.04
CA ARG A 156 18.60 -12.92 -9.13
C ARG A 156 19.29 -14.18 -8.63
N TRP A 157 20.14 -14.08 -7.59
CA TRP A 157 20.63 -15.27 -6.89
C TRP A 157 19.47 -16.07 -6.29
N GLY A 158 18.56 -15.43 -5.59
CA GLY A 158 17.40 -16.08 -4.97
C GLY A 158 16.55 -16.84 -5.99
N GLN A 159 16.31 -16.27 -7.17
CA GLN A 159 15.60 -16.94 -8.26
C GLN A 159 16.30 -18.23 -8.72
N GLY A 160 17.64 -18.30 -8.65
CA GLY A 160 18.42 -19.49 -8.98
C GLY A 160 18.57 -20.48 -7.82
N ALA A 161 18.52 -20.00 -6.58
CA ALA A 161 18.76 -20.77 -5.37
C ALA A 161 17.52 -21.42 -4.77
N PHE A 162 16.34 -20.78 -4.90
CA PHE A 162 15.07 -21.25 -4.37
C PHE A 162 14.21 -21.85 -5.49
N ASP A 163 13.65 -23.02 -5.20
CA ASP A 163 12.60 -23.60 -6.05
C ASP A 163 11.28 -22.84 -5.85
N ASP A 164 10.42 -22.81 -6.88
CA ASP A 164 9.12 -22.11 -6.85
C ASP A 164 9.19 -20.59 -6.52
N PHE A 165 10.36 -19.97 -6.69
CA PHE A 165 10.54 -18.52 -6.57
C PHE A 165 10.90 -17.90 -7.92
N LYS A 166 10.12 -16.93 -8.37
CA LYS A 166 10.33 -16.23 -9.64
C LYS A 166 10.40 -14.73 -9.42
N VAL A 167 11.21 -14.05 -10.21
CA VAL A 167 11.35 -12.60 -10.18
C VAL A 167 10.99 -12.02 -11.55
N VAL A 168 10.03 -11.09 -11.55
CA VAL A 168 9.75 -10.20 -12.68
C VAL A 168 10.70 -9.02 -12.56
N PRO A 169 11.61 -8.83 -13.53
CA PRO A 169 12.66 -7.81 -13.48
C PRO A 169 12.13 -6.37 -13.52
N PRO A 170 12.98 -5.37 -13.22
CA PRO A 170 12.62 -3.96 -13.34
C PRO A 170 12.11 -3.58 -14.73
N GLY A 171 11.18 -2.63 -14.79
CA GLY A 171 10.65 -2.11 -16.05
C GLY A 171 9.64 -3.00 -16.76
N MET A 172 9.20 -4.10 -16.15
CA MET A 172 8.23 -5.02 -16.75
C MET A 172 6.77 -4.69 -16.39
N GLY A 173 6.52 -3.97 -15.32
CA GLY A 173 5.19 -3.55 -14.90
C GLY A 173 5.03 -3.48 -13.38
N ILE A 174 3.83 -3.08 -12.93
CA ILE A 174 3.44 -3.02 -11.51
C ILE A 174 2.88 -4.36 -11.05
N VAL A 175 3.26 -4.83 -9.87
CA VAL A 175 2.95 -6.16 -9.31
C VAL A 175 1.48 -6.55 -9.45
N HIS A 176 0.54 -5.69 -9.10
CA HIS A 176 -0.88 -6.06 -9.10
C HIS A 176 -1.49 -6.07 -10.50
N GLN A 177 -1.03 -5.22 -11.42
CA GLN A 177 -1.43 -5.25 -12.81
C GLN A 177 -0.85 -6.48 -13.52
N VAL A 178 0.44 -6.77 -13.34
CA VAL A 178 1.07 -8.00 -13.83
C VAL A 178 0.36 -9.25 -13.27
N ASN A 179 -0.07 -9.17 -12.01
CA ASN A 179 -0.80 -10.27 -11.38
C ASN A 179 -2.12 -10.56 -12.09
N ILE A 180 -3.00 -9.57 -12.28
CA ILE A 180 -4.30 -9.81 -12.92
C ILE A 180 -4.17 -10.08 -14.42
N GLU A 181 -3.21 -9.47 -15.10
CA GLU A 181 -3.02 -9.63 -16.54
C GLU A 181 -2.31 -10.95 -16.90
N TYR A 182 -1.48 -11.52 -15.98
CA TYR A 182 -0.65 -12.67 -16.33
C TYR A 182 -0.52 -13.74 -15.24
N LEU A 183 -0.14 -13.39 -13.98
CA LEU A 183 0.24 -14.38 -12.97
C LEU A 183 -0.95 -15.14 -12.38
N ALA A 184 -2.12 -14.48 -12.25
CA ALA A 184 -3.31 -15.09 -11.63
C ALA A 184 -4.05 -16.03 -12.59
N PRO A 185 -4.13 -17.34 -12.29
CA PRO A 185 -4.83 -18.29 -13.16
C PRO A 185 -6.34 -18.39 -12.87
N THR A 186 -6.84 -17.75 -11.81
CA THR A 186 -8.21 -17.81 -11.28
C THR A 186 -8.59 -19.19 -10.72
N VAL A 187 -8.23 -20.26 -11.40
CA VAL A 187 -8.26 -21.64 -10.90
C VAL A 187 -6.87 -22.24 -11.06
N MET A 188 -6.27 -22.60 -9.92
CA MET A 188 -4.96 -23.23 -9.85
C MET A 188 -5.01 -24.67 -10.31
N THR A 189 -3.93 -25.11 -10.99
CA THR A 189 -3.67 -26.51 -11.26
C THR A 189 -2.30 -26.91 -10.72
N ARG A 190 -2.25 -27.83 -9.77
CA ARG A 190 -0.98 -28.30 -9.19
C ARG A 190 -1.12 -29.76 -8.76
N ASN A 191 -0.15 -30.58 -9.08
CA ASN A 191 -0.12 -32.00 -8.70
C ASN A 191 -1.38 -32.79 -9.12
N GLY A 192 -1.98 -32.46 -10.26
CA GLY A 192 -3.21 -33.10 -10.75
C GLY A 192 -4.50 -32.62 -10.08
N GLN A 193 -4.43 -31.68 -9.17
CA GLN A 193 -5.59 -31.04 -8.53
C GLN A 193 -5.95 -29.73 -9.24
N ALA A 194 -7.24 -29.37 -9.20
CA ALA A 194 -7.74 -28.04 -9.53
C ALA A 194 -8.50 -27.46 -8.33
N TYR A 195 -8.22 -26.20 -8.00
CA TYR A 195 -8.78 -25.51 -6.85
C TYR A 195 -8.76 -23.98 -7.06
N PRO A 196 -9.54 -23.19 -6.28
CA PRO A 196 -9.54 -21.73 -6.43
C PRO A 196 -8.12 -21.18 -6.24
N ASP A 197 -7.73 -20.27 -7.12
CA ASP A 197 -6.56 -19.44 -6.86
C ASP A 197 -6.84 -18.57 -5.62
N THR A 198 -5.90 -18.57 -4.70
CA THR A 198 -5.91 -17.71 -3.51
C THR A 198 -4.54 -17.11 -3.31
N CYS A 199 -4.47 -15.83 -3.00
CA CYS A 199 -3.22 -15.08 -3.02
C CYS A 199 -3.03 -14.26 -1.75
N VAL A 200 -1.95 -14.50 -1.01
CA VAL A 200 -1.49 -13.54 -0.01
C VAL A 200 -0.28 -12.78 -0.55
N GLY A 201 -0.17 -11.51 -0.18
CA GLY A 201 0.92 -10.69 -0.69
C GLY A 201 1.53 -9.77 0.35
N THR A 202 2.81 -9.44 0.18
CA THR A 202 3.51 -8.47 1.04
C THR A 202 3.08 -7.02 0.80
N ASP A 203 2.15 -6.81 -0.11
CA ASP A 203 1.57 -5.50 -0.42
C ASP A 203 0.06 -5.48 -0.11
N SER A 204 -0.42 -4.38 0.47
CA SER A 204 -1.83 -4.24 0.86
C SER A 204 -2.78 -4.29 -0.34
N HIS A 205 -2.35 -3.85 -1.54
CA HIS A 205 -3.17 -3.86 -2.75
C HIS A 205 -3.19 -5.20 -3.50
N THR A 206 -2.69 -6.28 -2.89
CA THR A 206 -2.90 -7.66 -3.36
C THR A 206 -4.38 -7.95 -3.61
N THR A 207 -5.26 -7.27 -2.89
CA THR A 207 -6.72 -7.29 -3.06
C THR A 207 -7.21 -6.91 -4.47
N MET A 208 -6.37 -6.32 -5.33
CA MET A 208 -6.73 -6.07 -6.73
C MET A 208 -7.14 -7.34 -7.48
N VAL A 209 -6.57 -8.48 -7.11
CA VAL A 209 -6.89 -9.79 -7.70
C VAL A 209 -8.32 -10.25 -7.43
N ASN A 210 -8.98 -9.66 -6.42
CA ASN A 210 -10.37 -9.98 -6.07
C ASN A 210 -11.35 -9.62 -7.20
N GLY A 211 -10.97 -8.71 -8.10
CA GLY A 211 -11.73 -8.42 -9.31
C GLY A 211 -11.86 -9.61 -10.27
N LEU A 212 -10.89 -10.55 -10.24
CA LEU A 212 -10.93 -11.81 -11.01
C LEU A 212 -11.75 -12.92 -10.33
N GLY A 213 -12.34 -12.67 -9.16
CA GLY A 213 -12.93 -13.72 -8.35
C GLY A 213 -11.90 -14.56 -7.59
N VAL A 214 -10.68 -14.10 -7.47
CA VAL A 214 -9.60 -14.71 -6.69
C VAL A 214 -9.60 -14.10 -5.30
N LEU A 215 -9.70 -14.90 -4.25
CA LEU A 215 -9.63 -14.40 -2.88
C LEU A 215 -8.17 -14.11 -2.52
N GLY A 216 -7.87 -12.82 -2.34
CA GLY A 216 -6.53 -12.38 -2.01
C GLY A 216 -6.52 -11.15 -1.10
N TRP A 217 -5.48 -11.06 -0.24
CA TRP A 217 -5.28 -9.89 0.63
C TRP A 217 -3.82 -9.69 1.00
N GLY A 218 -3.52 -8.50 1.52
CA GLY A 218 -2.20 -8.16 2.04
C GLY A 218 -1.94 -8.77 3.42
N VAL A 219 -0.73 -9.30 3.58
CA VAL A 219 -0.20 -9.81 4.86
C VAL A 219 1.13 -9.12 5.17
N GLY A 220 1.63 -9.25 6.39
CA GLY A 220 2.98 -8.83 6.72
C GLY A 220 4.04 -9.70 6.03
N GLY A 221 5.25 -9.16 5.82
CA GLY A 221 6.36 -9.93 5.25
C GLY A 221 6.62 -11.23 6.01
N ILE A 222 6.56 -11.17 7.33
CA ILE A 222 6.75 -12.33 8.23
C ILE A 222 5.68 -13.41 8.00
N GLU A 223 4.42 -13.02 7.81
CA GLU A 223 3.34 -13.96 7.50
C GLU A 223 3.49 -14.55 6.09
N ALA A 224 3.93 -13.72 5.12
CA ALA A 224 4.25 -14.20 3.78
C ALA A 224 5.39 -15.20 3.77
N GLU A 225 6.45 -14.95 4.53
CA GLU A 225 7.58 -15.87 4.72
C GLU A 225 7.11 -17.22 5.31
N ALA A 226 6.28 -17.17 6.34
CA ALA A 226 5.71 -18.37 6.95
C ALA A 226 4.81 -19.13 5.97
N ALA A 227 3.97 -18.42 5.20
CA ALA A 227 3.12 -19.01 4.17
C ALA A 227 3.94 -19.66 3.04
N MET A 228 5.01 -19.02 2.59
CA MET A 228 5.95 -19.62 1.64
C MET A 228 6.55 -20.93 2.19
N LEU A 229 6.82 -21.00 3.50
CA LEU A 229 7.37 -22.15 4.17
C LEU A 229 6.30 -23.17 4.61
N GLY A 230 5.08 -23.07 4.07
CA GLY A 230 4.01 -24.04 4.26
C GLY A 230 3.23 -23.89 5.56
N GLN A 231 3.42 -22.79 6.30
CA GLN A 231 2.57 -22.49 7.44
C GLN A 231 1.24 -21.89 6.98
N PRO A 232 0.11 -22.37 7.47
CA PRO A 232 -1.18 -21.74 7.17
C PRO A 232 -1.28 -20.36 7.84
N VAL A 233 -2.06 -19.49 7.24
CA VAL A 233 -2.44 -18.20 7.83
C VAL A 233 -3.62 -18.41 8.76
N SER A 234 -3.44 -18.05 10.02
CA SER A 234 -4.51 -18.10 11.04
C SER A 234 -5.47 -16.94 10.88
N MET A 235 -6.77 -17.20 10.90
CA MET A 235 -7.80 -16.17 10.83
C MET A 235 -9.10 -16.62 11.51
N LEU A 236 -9.86 -15.67 12.05
CA LEU A 236 -11.25 -15.93 12.44
C LEU A 236 -12.13 -16.02 11.19
N ILE A 237 -13.17 -16.87 11.23
CA ILE A 237 -14.17 -16.90 10.16
C ILE A 237 -14.82 -15.50 10.11
N PRO A 238 -14.68 -14.74 9.00
CA PRO A 238 -15.04 -13.33 9.00
C PRO A 238 -16.54 -13.09 8.87
N ARG A 239 -16.98 -11.90 9.28
CA ARG A 239 -18.25 -11.35 8.83
C ARG A 239 -18.13 -10.94 7.37
N VAL A 240 -19.23 -11.06 6.62
CA VAL A 240 -19.28 -10.70 5.20
C VAL A 240 -20.34 -9.64 4.98
N VAL A 241 -19.95 -8.52 4.36
CA VAL A 241 -20.85 -7.43 3.96
C VAL A 241 -21.19 -7.59 2.48
N GLY A 242 -22.48 -7.72 2.17
CA GLY A 242 -22.96 -7.71 0.79
C GLY A 242 -23.08 -6.29 0.26
N PHE A 243 -22.40 -5.97 -0.84
CA PHE A 243 -22.48 -4.70 -1.54
C PHE A 243 -23.24 -4.89 -2.86
N LYS A 244 -24.52 -4.52 -2.87
CA LYS A 244 -25.39 -4.68 -4.04
C LYS A 244 -25.13 -3.57 -5.04
N LEU A 245 -24.87 -3.96 -6.28
CA LEU A 245 -24.77 -3.03 -7.41
C LEU A 245 -26.03 -3.10 -8.26
N THR A 246 -26.62 -1.94 -8.56
CA THR A 246 -27.81 -1.76 -9.39
C THR A 246 -27.60 -0.60 -10.36
N GLY A 247 -28.47 -0.50 -11.39
CA GLY A 247 -28.36 0.57 -12.38
C GLY A 247 -27.14 0.47 -13.29
N GLU A 248 -26.91 1.50 -14.10
CA GLU A 248 -25.85 1.59 -15.08
C GLU A 248 -25.03 2.88 -14.88
N ILE A 249 -23.72 2.83 -15.22
CA ILE A 249 -22.82 4.01 -15.13
C ILE A 249 -23.25 5.04 -16.18
N GLN A 250 -23.44 6.29 -15.76
CA GLN A 250 -23.88 7.37 -16.65
C GLN A 250 -22.74 7.89 -17.53
N PRO A 251 -23.04 8.40 -18.75
CA PRO A 251 -22.04 9.04 -19.60
C PRO A 251 -21.30 10.18 -18.87
N GLY A 252 -19.97 10.24 -19.02
CA GLY A 252 -19.13 11.24 -18.35
C GLY A 252 -18.63 10.82 -16.97
N VAL A 253 -19.17 9.76 -16.37
CA VAL A 253 -18.68 9.14 -15.13
C VAL A 253 -17.62 8.10 -15.47
N THR A 254 -16.54 8.10 -14.74
CA THR A 254 -15.42 7.16 -14.90
C THR A 254 -15.46 6.05 -13.86
N ALA A 255 -14.71 4.96 -14.10
CA ALA A 255 -14.48 3.91 -13.11
C ALA A 255 -13.96 4.48 -11.77
N THR A 256 -13.11 5.48 -11.83
CA THR A 256 -12.54 6.13 -10.63
C THR A 256 -13.63 6.78 -9.78
N ASP A 257 -14.67 7.37 -10.39
CA ASP A 257 -15.78 7.98 -9.66
C ASP A 257 -16.59 6.93 -8.88
N VAL A 258 -16.84 5.77 -9.51
CA VAL A 258 -17.49 4.63 -8.85
C VAL A 258 -16.66 4.15 -7.67
N VAL A 259 -15.35 4.01 -7.86
CA VAL A 259 -14.42 3.54 -6.84
C VAL A 259 -14.35 4.49 -5.65
N LEU A 260 -14.24 5.81 -5.89
CA LEU A 260 -14.22 6.81 -4.82
C LEU A 260 -15.56 6.85 -4.06
N THR A 261 -16.68 6.68 -4.76
CA THR A 261 -18.01 6.62 -4.15
C THR A 261 -18.14 5.39 -3.26
N ALA A 262 -17.77 4.20 -3.76
CA ALA A 262 -17.81 2.97 -2.97
C ALA A 262 -16.86 3.02 -1.78
N THR A 263 -15.66 3.62 -1.95
CA THR A 263 -14.67 3.79 -0.87
C THR A 263 -15.23 4.63 0.28
N ASP A 264 -15.86 5.75 -0.03
CA ASP A 264 -16.51 6.60 0.97
C ASP A 264 -17.65 5.86 1.69
N MET A 265 -18.55 5.23 0.96
CA MET A 265 -19.69 4.47 1.52
C MET A 265 -19.24 3.35 2.44
N LEU A 266 -18.27 2.53 2.01
CA LEU A 266 -17.76 1.40 2.79
C LEU A 266 -17.00 1.86 4.03
N ARG A 267 -16.24 2.97 3.93
CA ARG A 267 -15.55 3.54 5.09
C ARG A 267 -16.52 4.07 6.13
N GLN A 268 -17.58 4.75 5.70
CA GLN A 268 -18.64 5.24 6.59
C GLN A 268 -19.44 4.10 7.24
N HIS A 269 -19.68 3.00 6.52
CA HIS A 269 -20.35 1.82 7.04
C HIS A 269 -19.52 1.08 8.09
N GLY A 270 -18.21 1.10 8.00
CA GLY A 270 -17.31 0.43 8.95
C GLY A 270 -17.10 -1.05 8.63
N VAL A 271 -16.27 -1.33 7.63
CA VAL A 271 -15.97 -2.69 7.16
C VAL A 271 -14.62 -3.25 7.64
N VAL A 272 -13.99 -2.61 8.62
CA VAL A 272 -12.69 -3.04 9.16
C VAL A 272 -12.77 -4.47 9.69
N GLY A 273 -11.85 -5.34 9.22
CA GLY A 273 -11.77 -6.74 9.60
C GLY A 273 -12.84 -7.64 8.99
N LYS A 274 -13.70 -7.11 8.12
CA LYS A 274 -14.75 -7.86 7.41
C LYS A 274 -14.31 -8.18 5.98
N PHE A 275 -15.02 -9.12 5.34
CA PHE A 275 -14.99 -9.26 3.89
C PHE A 275 -16.15 -8.47 3.28
N VAL A 276 -15.97 -8.02 2.04
CA VAL A 276 -17.02 -7.40 1.22
C VAL A 276 -17.21 -8.26 -0.03
N GLU A 277 -18.47 -8.52 -0.39
CA GLU A 277 -18.81 -9.20 -1.64
C GLU A 277 -19.73 -8.34 -2.49
N PHE A 278 -19.34 -8.10 -3.73
CA PHE A 278 -20.17 -7.43 -4.71
C PHE A 278 -21.16 -8.42 -5.32
N TYR A 279 -22.43 -8.05 -5.42
CA TYR A 279 -23.48 -8.88 -5.95
C TYR A 279 -24.61 -8.06 -6.61
N GLY A 280 -25.60 -8.74 -7.18
CA GLY A 280 -26.73 -8.12 -7.84
C GLY A 280 -26.55 -7.98 -9.36
N ALA A 281 -27.58 -7.50 -10.03
CA ALA A 281 -27.62 -7.41 -11.49
C ALA A 281 -26.59 -6.44 -12.07
N GLY A 282 -26.27 -5.36 -11.33
CA GLY A 282 -25.29 -4.37 -11.75
C GLY A 282 -23.85 -4.88 -11.81
N VAL A 283 -23.55 -6.06 -11.26
CA VAL A 283 -22.20 -6.65 -11.36
C VAL A 283 -21.82 -6.91 -12.81
N ALA A 284 -22.75 -7.40 -13.64
CA ALA A 284 -22.48 -7.68 -15.05
C ALA A 284 -22.21 -6.40 -15.89
N GLU A 285 -22.67 -5.24 -15.40
CA GLU A 285 -22.46 -3.93 -16.03
C GLU A 285 -21.11 -3.30 -15.67
N VAL A 286 -20.36 -3.91 -14.76
CA VAL A 286 -19.05 -3.42 -14.32
C VAL A 286 -17.95 -4.21 -15.03
N PRO A 287 -17.23 -3.64 -16.00
CA PRO A 287 -16.10 -4.30 -16.67
C PRO A 287 -15.05 -4.77 -15.65
N LEU A 288 -14.36 -5.87 -15.95
CA LEU A 288 -13.43 -6.47 -14.99
C LEU A 288 -12.34 -5.51 -14.52
N ALA A 289 -11.83 -4.63 -15.37
CA ALA A 289 -10.85 -3.62 -14.99
C ALA A 289 -11.38 -2.68 -13.89
N ASN A 290 -12.68 -2.33 -13.92
CA ASN A 290 -13.32 -1.54 -12.87
C ASN A 290 -13.46 -2.35 -11.57
N ARG A 291 -13.79 -3.66 -11.67
CA ARG A 291 -13.83 -4.57 -10.49
C ARG A 291 -12.45 -4.67 -9.82
N ALA A 292 -11.40 -4.78 -10.62
CA ALA A 292 -10.02 -4.81 -10.13
C ALA A 292 -9.65 -3.51 -9.40
N THR A 293 -10.08 -2.35 -9.92
CA THR A 293 -9.87 -1.06 -9.28
C THR A 293 -10.61 -0.97 -7.93
N LEU A 294 -11.86 -1.46 -7.85
CA LEU A 294 -12.61 -1.56 -6.59
C LEU A 294 -11.93 -2.48 -5.58
N GLY A 295 -11.51 -3.67 -6.00
CA GLY A 295 -10.75 -4.60 -5.19
C GLY A 295 -9.43 -3.99 -4.68
N ASN A 296 -8.74 -3.23 -5.52
CA ASN A 296 -7.49 -2.56 -5.17
C ASN A 296 -7.64 -1.61 -3.97
N MET A 297 -8.76 -0.90 -3.88
CA MET A 297 -9.04 0.08 -2.82
C MET A 297 -9.53 -0.54 -1.49
N SER A 298 -9.55 -1.87 -1.36
CA SER A 298 -9.94 -2.55 -0.10
C SER A 298 -9.21 -2.03 1.14
N PRO A 299 -7.89 -1.78 1.12
CA PRO A 299 -7.18 -1.22 2.27
C PRO A 299 -7.63 0.21 2.62
N GLU A 300 -8.01 1.01 1.62
CA GLU A 300 -8.41 2.40 1.82
C GLU A 300 -9.76 2.51 2.52
N PHE A 301 -10.72 1.64 2.21
CA PHE A 301 -11.97 1.58 3.00
C PHE A 301 -11.90 0.63 4.19
N GLY A 302 -10.81 -0.16 4.32
CA GLY A 302 -10.45 -0.86 5.56
C GLY A 302 -10.91 -2.32 5.65
N CYS A 303 -11.48 -2.93 4.61
CA CYS A 303 -11.82 -4.36 4.65
C CYS A 303 -10.59 -5.24 4.37
N THR A 304 -10.71 -6.52 4.72
CA THR A 304 -9.65 -7.49 4.45
C THR A 304 -9.61 -7.87 2.97
N ALA A 305 -10.76 -8.09 2.35
CA ALA A 305 -10.91 -8.41 0.93
C ALA A 305 -12.27 -7.91 0.43
N ALA A 306 -12.32 -7.41 -0.83
CA ALA A 306 -13.55 -7.01 -1.50
C ALA A 306 -13.65 -7.73 -2.85
N ILE A 307 -14.43 -8.80 -2.89
CA ILE A 307 -14.38 -9.79 -3.97
C ILE A 307 -15.60 -9.71 -4.88
N PHE A 308 -15.37 -9.95 -6.18
CA PHE A 308 -16.39 -10.15 -7.19
C PHE A 308 -16.58 -11.65 -7.49
N PRO A 309 -17.77 -12.10 -7.87
CA PRO A 309 -17.95 -13.47 -8.34
C PRO A 309 -17.37 -13.66 -9.74
N ILE A 310 -17.11 -14.91 -10.11
CA ILE A 310 -16.68 -15.29 -11.48
C ILE A 310 -17.92 -15.30 -12.39
N ASP A 311 -17.81 -14.66 -13.56
CA ASP A 311 -18.86 -14.59 -14.57
C ASP A 311 -18.30 -14.53 -16.00
N GLY A 312 -19.14 -14.15 -16.98
CA GLY A 312 -18.74 -13.98 -18.37
C GLY A 312 -17.65 -12.93 -18.58
N GLU A 313 -17.74 -11.79 -17.85
CA GLU A 313 -16.74 -10.73 -17.90
C GLU A 313 -15.36 -11.24 -17.45
N THR A 314 -15.32 -12.09 -16.42
CA THR A 314 -14.08 -12.72 -15.98
C THR A 314 -13.46 -13.57 -17.09
N ILE A 315 -14.26 -14.38 -17.80
CA ILE A 315 -13.79 -15.22 -18.91
C ILE A 315 -13.27 -14.37 -20.08
N GLU A 316 -13.99 -13.32 -20.44
CA GLU A 316 -13.58 -12.43 -21.54
C GLU A 316 -12.28 -11.69 -21.22
N TYR A 317 -12.10 -11.22 -19.98
CA TYR A 317 -10.85 -10.59 -19.55
C TYR A 317 -9.67 -11.59 -19.57
N LEU A 318 -9.87 -12.80 -19.07
CA LEU A 318 -8.85 -13.85 -19.13
C LEU A 318 -8.49 -14.21 -20.57
N ARG A 319 -9.47 -14.23 -21.48
CA ARG A 319 -9.25 -14.42 -22.93
C ARG A 319 -8.44 -13.28 -23.51
N LEU A 320 -8.84 -12.03 -23.25
CA LEU A 320 -8.15 -10.83 -23.73
C LEU A 320 -6.69 -10.79 -23.27
N THR A 321 -6.43 -11.15 -22.02
CA THR A 321 -5.10 -11.15 -21.43
C THR A 321 -4.26 -12.41 -21.76
N GLY A 322 -4.77 -13.27 -22.66
CA GLY A 322 -3.99 -14.31 -23.31
C GLY A 322 -3.96 -15.67 -22.65
N ARG A 323 -4.85 -15.94 -21.64
CA ARG A 323 -5.00 -17.29 -21.06
C ARG A 323 -5.46 -18.28 -22.14
N SER A 324 -5.04 -19.54 -22.00
CA SER A 324 -5.39 -20.58 -22.97
C SER A 324 -6.87 -20.98 -22.91
N ASP A 325 -7.39 -21.51 -24.01
CA ASP A 325 -8.78 -21.97 -24.05
C ASP A 325 -9.03 -23.09 -23.05
N GLU A 326 -8.03 -23.92 -22.72
CA GLU A 326 -8.12 -24.95 -21.69
C GLU A 326 -8.29 -24.33 -20.31
N GLN A 327 -7.55 -23.23 -20.00
CA GLN A 327 -7.67 -22.51 -18.73
C GLN A 327 -9.04 -21.84 -18.61
N LEU A 328 -9.53 -21.23 -19.68
CA LEU A 328 -10.85 -20.60 -19.70
C LEU A 328 -11.96 -21.62 -19.43
N ALA A 329 -11.91 -22.76 -20.11
CA ALA A 329 -12.86 -23.86 -19.92
C ALA A 329 -12.81 -24.42 -18.50
N LEU A 330 -11.61 -24.54 -17.93
CA LEU A 330 -11.42 -25.00 -16.54
C LEU A 330 -12.04 -24.00 -15.53
N VAL A 331 -11.79 -22.71 -15.67
CA VAL A 331 -12.33 -21.67 -14.77
C VAL A 331 -13.85 -21.70 -14.78
N GLU A 332 -14.48 -21.73 -15.96
CA GLU A 332 -15.92 -21.78 -16.11
C GLU A 332 -16.52 -23.06 -15.50
N ALA A 333 -15.95 -24.23 -15.85
CA ALA A 333 -16.44 -25.53 -15.39
C ALA A 333 -16.30 -25.67 -13.87
N TYR A 334 -15.15 -25.24 -13.31
CA TYR A 334 -14.88 -25.30 -11.87
C TYR A 334 -15.82 -24.37 -11.08
N ALA A 335 -15.98 -23.12 -11.53
CA ALA A 335 -16.86 -22.17 -10.87
C ALA A 335 -18.31 -22.64 -10.85
N LYS A 336 -18.79 -23.25 -11.93
CA LYS A 336 -20.13 -23.82 -12.01
C LYS A 336 -20.29 -25.06 -11.13
N GLU A 337 -19.32 -25.98 -11.11
CA GLU A 337 -19.33 -27.19 -10.28
C GLU A 337 -19.38 -26.85 -8.79
N GLN A 338 -18.67 -25.83 -8.36
CA GLN A 338 -18.60 -25.41 -6.95
C GLN A 338 -19.70 -24.40 -6.54
N GLY A 339 -20.60 -24.01 -7.47
CA GLY A 339 -21.63 -23.01 -7.20
C GLY A 339 -21.05 -21.62 -6.89
N MET A 340 -19.93 -21.29 -7.54
CA MET A 340 -19.22 -20.01 -7.43
C MET A 340 -19.44 -19.11 -8.66
N TRP A 341 -20.17 -19.58 -9.68
CA TRP A 341 -20.54 -18.79 -10.84
C TRP A 341 -21.61 -17.76 -10.46
N HIS A 342 -21.47 -16.54 -10.97
CA HIS A 342 -22.40 -15.44 -10.67
C HIS A 342 -23.83 -15.77 -11.13
N ASP A 343 -24.78 -15.55 -10.24
CA ASP A 343 -26.21 -15.63 -10.51
C ASP A 343 -26.85 -14.28 -10.10
N PRO A 344 -27.25 -13.43 -11.06
CA PRO A 344 -27.79 -12.10 -10.79
C PRO A 344 -29.12 -12.11 -10.03
N GLU A 345 -29.85 -13.23 -10.08
CA GLU A 345 -31.15 -13.38 -9.39
C GLU A 345 -31.00 -13.90 -7.96
N ARG A 346 -29.81 -14.37 -7.60
CA ARG A 346 -29.55 -14.91 -6.26
C ARG A 346 -29.32 -13.76 -5.27
N GLU A 347 -30.06 -13.78 -4.18
CA GLU A 347 -29.85 -12.95 -2.99
C GLU A 347 -29.06 -13.77 -1.95
N PRO A 348 -27.71 -13.63 -1.86
CA PRO A 348 -26.91 -14.32 -0.86
C PRO A 348 -27.25 -13.82 0.56
N VAL A 349 -26.94 -14.65 1.55
CA VAL A 349 -27.08 -14.24 2.96
C VAL A 349 -25.77 -13.65 3.43
N PHE A 350 -25.80 -12.40 3.88
CA PHE A 350 -24.66 -11.68 4.42
C PHE A 350 -24.90 -11.24 5.85
N SER A 351 -23.83 -10.84 6.55
CA SER A 351 -23.93 -10.25 7.89
C SER A 351 -24.57 -8.86 7.86
N GLU A 352 -24.28 -8.09 6.82
CA GLU A 352 -24.76 -6.73 6.62
C GLU A 352 -24.94 -6.46 5.11
N TYR A 353 -25.71 -5.42 4.77
CA TYR A 353 -26.03 -5.10 3.38
C TYR A 353 -25.86 -3.61 3.11
N ILE A 354 -25.26 -3.30 1.96
CA ILE A 354 -25.15 -1.94 1.38
C ILE A 354 -25.63 -2.03 -0.07
N GLU A 355 -26.17 -0.95 -0.61
CA GLU A 355 -26.57 -0.87 -2.01
C GLU A 355 -26.08 0.43 -2.63
N LEU A 356 -25.56 0.34 -3.87
CA LEU A 356 -25.19 1.47 -4.71
C LEU A 356 -25.90 1.36 -6.05
N ASP A 357 -26.72 2.35 -6.37
CA ASP A 357 -27.23 2.56 -7.70
C ASP A 357 -26.18 3.32 -8.53
N LEU A 358 -25.57 2.64 -9.50
CA LEU A 358 -24.51 3.18 -10.35
C LEU A 358 -24.95 4.45 -11.13
N SER A 359 -26.26 4.61 -11.38
CA SER A 359 -26.82 5.80 -12.03
C SER A 359 -26.72 7.08 -11.19
N THR A 360 -26.49 6.95 -9.88
CA THR A 360 -26.34 8.08 -8.94
C THR A 360 -24.91 8.57 -8.79
N VAL A 361 -23.94 7.86 -9.34
CA VAL A 361 -22.54 8.23 -9.26
C VAL A 361 -22.26 9.46 -10.13
N VAL A 362 -21.50 10.38 -9.57
CA VAL A 362 -21.11 11.65 -10.24
C VAL A 362 -19.60 11.85 -10.20
N PRO A 363 -19.02 12.62 -11.12
CA PRO A 363 -17.59 12.91 -11.16
C PRO A 363 -17.07 13.40 -9.81
N SER A 364 -15.95 12.85 -9.36
CA SER A 364 -15.41 13.08 -8.02
C SER A 364 -13.88 13.05 -8.00
N ILE A 365 -13.31 13.68 -6.99
CA ILE A 365 -11.91 13.56 -6.58
C ILE A 365 -11.86 13.15 -5.10
N ALA A 366 -10.70 12.81 -4.57
CA ALA A 366 -10.55 12.59 -3.12
C ALA A 366 -9.29 13.27 -2.58
N GLY A 367 -9.42 13.91 -1.42
CA GLY A 367 -8.33 14.61 -0.75
C GLY A 367 -8.80 15.72 0.17
N PRO A 368 -7.88 16.53 0.71
CA PRO A 368 -6.43 16.54 0.44
C PRO A 368 -5.59 15.56 1.28
N LYS A 369 -6.22 14.77 2.18
CA LYS A 369 -5.48 13.96 3.17
C LYS A 369 -5.61 12.45 2.98
N ARG A 370 -6.81 11.98 2.59
CA ARG A 370 -7.14 10.55 2.62
C ARG A 370 -7.96 10.14 1.39
N PRO A 371 -7.86 8.87 0.95
CA PRO A 371 -8.61 8.36 -0.21
C PRO A 371 -10.14 8.36 -0.04
N GLN A 372 -10.62 8.27 1.19
CA GLN A 372 -12.05 8.32 1.52
C GLN A 372 -12.62 9.74 1.69
N ASP A 373 -11.78 10.76 1.66
CA ASP A 373 -12.25 12.16 1.72
C ASP A 373 -12.74 12.58 0.32
N ARG A 374 -13.88 12.01 -0.10
CA ARG A 374 -14.46 12.22 -1.42
C ARG A 374 -15.05 13.63 -1.54
N ILE A 375 -14.78 14.28 -2.66
CA ILE A 375 -15.27 15.62 -3.02
C ILE A 375 -15.91 15.53 -4.40
N LEU A 376 -17.13 16.05 -4.56
CA LEU A 376 -17.74 16.17 -5.89
C LEU A 376 -16.93 17.13 -6.76
N LEU A 377 -16.73 16.82 -8.02
CA LEU A 377 -15.95 17.67 -8.93
C LEU A 377 -16.54 19.10 -9.01
N SER A 378 -17.86 19.23 -9.01
CA SER A 378 -18.58 20.51 -8.97
C SER A 378 -18.34 21.32 -7.69
N GLU A 379 -17.88 20.68 -6.61
CA GLU A 379 -17.60 21.33 -5.32
C GLU A 379 -16.09 21.47 -5.05
N SER A 380 -15.24 20.99 -5.96
CA SER A 380 -13.78 20.87 -5.74
C SER A 380 -13.11 22.19 -5.41
N LYS A 381 -13.46 23.27 -6.11
CA LYS A 381 -12.96 24.63 -5.86
C LYS A 381 -13.36 25.15 -4.47
N THR A 382 -14.61 24.94 -4.08
CA THR A 382 -15.14 25.39 -2.78
C THR A 382 -14.51 24.61 -1.63
N ALA A 383 -14.38 23.28 -1.79
CA ALA A 383 -13.71 22.42 -0.81
C ALA A 383 -12.24 22.81 -0.65
N PHE A 384 -11.52 22.98 -1.77
CA PHE A 384 -10.12 23.44 -1.74
C PHE A 384 -9.99 24.77 -0.99
N ARG A 385 -10.82 25.78 -1.28
CA ARG A 385 -10.78 27.08 -0.61
C ARG A 385 -11.00 26.99 0.89
N LYS A 386 -11.84 26.06 1.33
CA LYS A 386 -12.05 25.78 2.75
C LYS A 386 -10.83 25.12 3.38
N ASP A 387 -10.29 24.11 2.71
CA ASP A 387 -9.24 23.26 3.27
C ASP A 387 -7.88 23.94 3.32
N ILE A 388 -7.57 24.86 2.39
CA ILE A 388 -6.27 25.53 2.30
C ILE A 388 -5.91 26.28 3.58
N HIS A 389 -6.90 26.80 4.33
CA HIS A 389 -6.68 27.46 5.61
C HIS A 389 -6.03 26.56 6.68
N ASN A 390 -6.15 25.24 6.54
CA ASN A 390 -5.49 24.28 7.45
C ASN A 390 -4.00 24.09 7.14
N TYR A 391 -3.52 24.61 6.01
CA TYR A 391 -2.16 24.40 5.49
C TYR A 391 -1.35 25.68 5.36
N VAL A 392 -1.96 26.82 5.60
CA VAL A 392 -1.31 28.14 5.56
C VAL A 392 -1.40 28.73 6.96
N GLU A 393 -0.26 28.99 7.61
CA GLU A 393 -0.24 29.75 8.86
C GLU A 393 -0.69 31.18 8.57
N GLU A 394 -1.86 31.56 9.02
CA GLU A 394 -2.26 32.96 9.08
C GLU A 394 -1.36 33.64 10.13
N ASN A 395 -0.38 34.41 9.68
CA ASN A 395 0.31 35.35 10.53
C ASN A 395 -0.75 36.33 11.05
N HIS A 396 -1.32 36.10 12.24
CA HIS A 396 -2.02 37.14 12.97
C HIS A 396 -1.00 38.22 13.32
N PRO A 397 -1.09 39.42 12.78
CA PRO A 397 -0.24 40.50 13.22
C PRO A 397 -0.56 40.73 14.70
N THR A 398 0.40 40.53 15.59
CA THR A 398 0.29 40.88 17.03
C THR A 398 0.39 42.38 17.27
N ASP A 399 0.14 43.22 16.26
CA ASP A 399 0.12 44.66 16.38
C ASP A 399 -1.10 45.25 15.64
N HIS A 400 -2.16 45.52 16.40
CA HIS A 400 -3.43 46.11 15.97
C HIS A 400 -3.35 47.56 15.45
N THR A 401 -2.19 48.16 15.34
CA THR A 401 -2.07 49.61 15.05
C THR A 401 -1.84 49.96 13.58
N GLN A 402 -1.35 49.05 12.74
CA GLN A 402 -1.14 49.37 11.29
C GLN A 402 -2.27 48.86 10.39
N LEU A 403 -3.01 47.84 10.78
CA LEU A 403 -4.11 47.31 10.00
C LEU A 403 -5.41 48.11 10.24
N ASP A 404 -5.60 48.61 11.47
CA ASP A 404 -6.74 49.48 11.80
C ASP A 404 -6.63 50.85 11.13
N GLU A 405 -5.45 51.43 11.02
CA GLU A 405 -5.23 52.69 10.24
C GLU A 405 -5.47 52.48 8.74
N ALA A 406 -5.09 51.31 8.17
CA ALA A 406 -5.30 51.03 6.75
C ALA A 406 -6.77 50.72 6.40
N ILE A 407 -7.57 50.25 7.36
CA ILE A 407 -9.01 49.98 7.19
C ILE A 407 -9.84 51.26 7.39
N GLU A 408 -9.46 52.15 8.31
CA GLU A 408 -10.15 53.42 8.52
C GLU A 408 -9.93 54.43 7.38
N GLU A 409 -8.80 54.42 6.68
CA GLU A 409 -8.55 55.25 5.51
C GLU A 409 -9.20 54.74 4.20
N SER A 410 -9.78 53.54 4.17
CA SER A 410 -10.31 52.92 2.95
C SER A 410 -11.85 52.88 2.80
N PHE A 411 -12.61 53.66 3.58
CA PHE A 411 -14.06 53.83 3.39
C PHE A 411 -14.45 55.28 3.05
N PRO A 412 -15.12 55.66 1.93
CA PRO A 412 -15.70 54.78 0.92
C PRO A 412 -15.14 55.02 -0.50
N ALA A 413 -14.47 54.14 -1.11
CA ALA A 413 -14.28 54.13 -2.56
C ALA A 413 -14.37 52.70 -3.11
N SER A 414 -15.31 52.52 -4.01
CA SER A 414 -15.59 51.35 -4.76
C SER A 414 -14.51 51.13 -5.84
N ASP A 415 -13.37 50.62 -5.48
CA ASP A 415 -12.46 49.96 -6.42
C ASP A 415 -11.61 48.94 -5.65
N PRO A 416 -11.50 47.69 -6.11
CA PRO A 416 -10.59 46.71 -5.48
C PRO A 416 -9.16 47.21 -5.64
N ALA A 417 -8.35 47.09 -4.58
CA ALA A 417 -6.92 47.33 -4.62
C ALA A 417 -6.28 46.44 -5.67
N SER A 418 -6.12 46.99 -6.89
CA SER A 418 -5.31 46.33 -7.91
C SER A 418 -3.87 46.40 -7.48
N LEU A 419 -3.25 45.26 -7.18
CA LEU A 419 -1.79 45.13 -7.16
C LEU A 419 -1.30 45.39 -8.58
N SER A 420 -1.06 46.70 -8.90
CA SER A 420 -0.42 47.07 -10.14
C SER A 420 1.04 46.67 -10.05
N PHE A 421 1.37 45.58 -10.74
CA PHE A 421 2.75 45.36 -11.16
C PHE A 421 3.08 46.49 -12.14
N ALA A 422 4.16 47.21 -11.90
CA ALA A 422 4.62 48.32 -12.76
C ALA A 422 4.69 47.84 -14.21
N ASP A 423 4.04 48.60 -15.07
CA ASP A 423 3.93 48.36 -16.50
C ASP A 423 5.31 48.57 -17.17
N ASP A 424 5.99 47.44 -17.49
CA ASP A 424 7.07 47.39 -18.44
C ASP A 424 6.79 46.26 -19.42
N GLY A 425 6.08 46.56 -20.51
CA GLY A 425 5.95 45.77 -21.74
C GLY A 425 5.35 44.39 -21.57
N ALA A 426 4.04 44.28 -21.73
CA ALA A 426 3.24 43.05 -21.51
C ALA A 426 3.82 41.80 -22.16
N ILE A 427 4.51 41.00 -21.39
CA ILE A 427 4.56 39.55 -21.53
C ILE A 427 3.45 39.04 -20.62
N ASP A 428 2.49 38.32 -21.20
CA ASP A 428 1.38 37.69 -20.47
C ASP A 428 1.94 36.59 -19.57
N VAL A 429 2.29 36.92 -18.32
CA VAL A 429 2.93 36.01 -17.38
C VAL A 429 1.86 35.09 -16.81
N LEU A 430 1.99 33.80 -17.08
CA LEU A 430 1.10 32.78 -16.53
C LEU A 430 1.14 32.79 -14.99
N SER A 431 0.00 32.73 -14.33
CA SER A 431 -0.12 32.82 -12.88
C SER A 431 -1.05 31.77 -12.28
N ALA A 432 -0.59 31.10 -11.23
CA ALA A 432 -1.42 30.26 -10.37
C ALA A 432 -2.25 31.07 -9.37
N ALA A 433 -2.03 32.41 -9.28
CA ALA A 433 -2.78 33.30 -8.40
C ALA A 433 -4.12 33.77 -9.00
N ASN A 434 -4.42 33.44 -10.24
CA ASN A 434 -5.70 33.80 -10.87
C ASN A 434 -6.86 33.19 -10.09
N GLY A 435 -7.84 34.04 -9.71
CA GLY A 435 -8.99 33.62 -8.90
C GLY A 435 -8.74 33.50 -7.39
N ALA A 436 -7.59 34.01 -6.90
CA ALA A 436 -7.19 33.92 -5.49
C ALA A 436 -8.08 34.69 -4.49
N GLU A 437 -8.99 35.53 -4.96
CA GLU A 437 -9.91 36.29 -4.09
C GLU A 437 -10.71 35.33 -3.18
N GLY A 438 -10.70 35.60 -1.87
CA GLY A 438 -11.43 34.82 -0.86
C GLY A 438 -10.70 33.56 -0.36
N ARG A 439 -9.38 33.42 -0.61
CA ARG A 439 -8.52 32.42 -0.01
C ARG A 439 -7.13 32.99 0.34
N PRO A 440 -6.34 32.32 1.19
CA PRO A 440 -4.95 32.68 1.38
C PRO A 440 -4.18 32.69 0.05
N SER A 441 -3.42 33.77 -0.22
CA SER A 441 -2.65 33.94 -1.44
C SER A 441 -1.30 34.56 -1.12
N LYS A 442 -0.21 34.01 -1.71
CA LYS A 442 1.15 34.52 -1.63
C LYS A 442 1.82 34.33 -2.98
N PRO A 443 1.50 35.19 -3.97
CA PRO A 443 2.04 35.08 -5.32
C PRO A 443 3.53 35.35 -5.35
N ILE A 444 4.31 34.38 -5.85
CA ILE A 444 5.76 34.47 -5.99
C ILE A 444 6.12 34.40 -7.48
N LYS A 445 6.76 35.44 -8.00
CA LYS A 445 7.27 35.46 -9.37
C LYS A 445 8.52 34.60 -9.45
N ILE A 446 8.56 33.66 -10.40
CA ILE A 446 9.69 32.78 -10.70
C ILE A 446 10.18 33.07 -12.11
N SER A 447 11.52 33.15 -12.24
CA SER A 447 12.20 33.17 -13.52
C SER A 447 13.01 31.86 -13.62
N ASP A 448 12.65 31.02 -14.59
CA ASP A 448 13.23 29.70 -14.82
C ASP A 448 13.82 29.69 -16.24
N ASP A 449 15.11 29.36 -16.37
CA ASP A 449 15.81 29.38 -17.66
C ASP A 449 15.22 28.42 -18.70
N GLU A 450 14.61 27.31 -18.26
CA GLU A 450 14.01 26.30 -19.15
C GLU A 450 12.51 26.52 -19.38
N ARG A 451 11.80 27.09 -18.39
CA ARG A 451 10.33 27.13 -18.33
C ARG A 451 9.76 28.54 -18.46
N GLY A 452 10.60 29.56 -18.48
CA GLY A 452 10.22 30.97 -18.63
C GLY A 452 9.79 31.62 -17.31
N GLU A 453 9.06 32.73 -17.43
CA GLU A 453 8.55 33.49 -16.28
C GLU A 453 7.12 33.07 -15.95
N TYR A 454 6.83 32.83 -14.67
CA TYR A 454 5.49 32.51 -14.17
C TYR A 454 5.34 32.91 -12.70
N VAL A 455 4.10 32.91 -12.21
CA VAL A 455 3.78 33.17 -10.80
C VAL A 455 3.24 31.93 -10.14
N LEU A 456 3.89 31.51 -9.06
CA LEU A 456 3.43 30.41 -8.21
C LEU A 456 2.69 30.97 -6.98
N ASP A 457 1.64 30.28 -6.52
CA ASP A 457 0.86 30.66 -5.35
C ASP A 457 0.38 29.43 -4.58
N HIS A 458 -0.20 29.61 -3.40
CA HIS A 458 -0.90 28.54 -2.67
C HIS A 458 -1.94 27.87 -3.57
N GLY A 459 -2.02 26.54 -3.51
CA GLY A 459 -2.94 25.76 -4.33
C GLY A 459 -2.47 25.47 -5.76
N ALA A 460 -1.28 25.94 -6.16
CA ALA A 460 -0.70 25.57 -7.44
C ALA A 460 -0.53 24.05 -7.54
N VAL A 461 -0.96 23.45 -8.65
CA VAL A 461 -0.71 22.04 -8.97
C VAL A 461 0.71 21.94 -9.50
N VAL A 462 1.64 21.43 -8.69
CA VAL A 462 3.05 21.27 -9.07
C VAL A 462 3.42 19.87 -9.50
N VAL A 463 2.53 18.88 -9.26
CA VAL A 463 2.65 17.50 -9.75
C VAL A 463 1.30 17.06 -10.33
N ALA A 464 1.32 16.56 -11.56
CA ALA A 464 0.20 15.88 -12.21
C ALA A 464 0.66 14.53 -12.73
N GLY A 465 0.32 13.43 -12.01
CA GLY A 465 0.88 12.11 -12.25
C GLY A 465 -0.15 11.06 -12.64
N ILE A 466 0.01 10.45 -13.81
CA ILE A 466 -0.70 9.22 -14.18
C ILE A 466 0.16 8.04 -13.76
N THR A 467 -0.26 7.32 -12.72
CA THR A 467 0.57 6.36 -11.99
C THR A 467 -0.29 5.28 -11.33
N SER A 468 0.35 4.24 -10.79
CA SER A 468 -0.28 3.19 -9.98
C SER A 468 -1.13 2.19 -10.78
N CYS A 469 -1.14 0.94 -10.30
CA CYS A 469 -2.00 -0.12 -10.88
C CYS A 469 -3.50 0.18 -10.78
N THR A 470 -3.94 1.00 -9.82
CA THR A 470 -5.34 1.30 -9.55
C THR A 470 -6.10 1.74 -10.80
N ASN A 471 -5.57 2.72 -11.52
CA ASN A 471 -6.20 3.27 -12.70
C ASN A 471 -5.52 2.83 -14.02
N THR A 472 -4.20 2.57 -14.00
CA THR A 472 -3.47 2.24 -15.24
C THR A 472 -3.81 0.85 -15.80
N SER A 473 -4.39 -0.04 -14.98
CA SER A 473 -4.95 -1.32 -15.42
C SER A 473 -6.27 -1.19 -16.21
N ASN A 474 -6.85 0.00 -16.24
CA ASN A 474 -8.16 0.24 -16.85
C ASN A 474 -8.03 1.00 -18.18
N PRO A 475 -8.18 0.32 -19.32
CA PRO A 475 -8.06 0.95 -20.64
C PRO A 475 -9.03 2.09 -20.89
N SER A 476 -10.22 2.05 -20.29
CA SER A 476 -11.24 3.08 -20.48
C SER A 476 -10.77 4.44 -19.96
N VAL A 477 -10.26 4.51 -18.74
CA VAL A 477 -9.77 5.78 -18.18
C VAL A 477 -8.43 6.19 -18.79
N MET A 478 -7.59 5.22 -19.18
CA MET A 478 -6.29 5.51 -19.80
C MET A 478 -6.46 6.06 -21.21
N LEU A 479 -7.24 5.41 -22.07
CA LEU A 479 -7.54 5.92 -23.42
C LEU A 479 -8.39 7.20 -23.34
N GLY A 480 -9.31 7.31 -22.38
CA GLY A 480 -10.03 8.54 -22.11
C GLY A 480 -9.11 9.73 -21.83
N ALA A 481 -8.06 9.51 -21.02
CA ALA A 481 -7.03 10.53 -20.74
C ALA A 481 -6.25 10.92 -22.02
N ALA A 482 -5.84 9.95 -22.82
CA ALA A 482 -5.08 10.21 -24.05
C ALA A 482 -5.92 10.90 -25.14
N LEU A 483 -7.22 10.56 -25.25
CA LEU A 483 -8.16 11.25 -26.12
C LEU A 483 -8.40 12.69 -25.67
N LEU A 484 -8.54 12.92 -24.34
CA LEU A 484 -8.62 14.27 -23.77
C LEU A 484 -7.36 15.07 -24.08
N ALA A 485 -6.18 14.46 -23.94
CA ALA A 485 -4.90 15.10 -24.32
C ALA A 485 -4.87 15.47 -25.80
N ARG A 486 -5.32 14.60 -26.71
CA ARG A 486 -5.45 14.91 -28.14
C ARG A 486 -6.35 16.11 -28.37
N ASN A 487 -7.56 16.09 -27.81
CA ASN A 487 -8.54 17.15 -27.98
C ASN A 487 -8.01 18.49 -27.44
N ALA A 488 -7.32 18.48 -26.30
CA ALA A 488 -6.68 19.66 -25.72
C ALA A 488 -5.59 20.24 -26.63
N VAL A 489 -4.68 19.39 -27.12
CA VAL A 489 -3.59 19.80 -28.02
C VAL A 489 -4.13 20.32 -29.36
N GLU A 490 -5.16 19.74 -29.91
CA GLU A 490 -5.81 20.20 -31.15
C GLU A 490 -6.46 21.57 -30.98
N LYS A 491 -6.91 21.88 -29.76
CA LYS A 491 -7.39 23.22 -29.37
C LYS A 491 -6.28 24.22 -29.06
N GLY A 492 -5.01 23.79 -29.02
CA GLY A 492 -3.87 24.65 -28.72
C GLY A 492 -3.57 24.79 -27.23
N LEU A 493 -4.19 23.99 -26.37
CA LEU A 493 -3.90 24.02 -24.93
C LEU A 493 -2.56 23.34 -24.61
N THR A 494 -1.91 23.82 -23.53
CA THR A 494 -0.68 23.27 -22.98
C THR A 494 -0.77 23.20 -21.48
N THR A 495 -0.04 22.26 -20.84
CA THR A 495 0.14 22.25 -19.39
C THR A 495 0.87 23.48 -18.89
N LYS A 496 0.59 23.88 -17.65
CA LYS A 496 1.25 25.07 -17.08
C LYS A 496 2.74 24.79 -16.80
N PRO A 497 3.64 25.80 -16.93
CA PRO A 497 5.08 25.59 -16.84
C PRO A 497 5.56 25.11 -15.46
N TRP A 498 4.81 25.38 -14.40
CA TRP A 498 5.15 24.91 -13.04
C TRP A 498 4.72 23.48 -12.73
N VAL A 499 3.98 22.81 -13.64
CA VAL A 499 3.50 21.44 -13.41
C VAL A 499 4.53 20.43 -13.84
N LYS A 500 4.95 19.56 -12.92
CA LYS A 500 5.68 18.35 -13.23
C LYS A 500 4.68 17.28 -13.65
N THR A 501 4.65 16.99 -14.95
CA THR A 501 3.83 15.91 -15.51
C THR A 501 4.62 14.62 -15.56
N ASN A 502 3.97 13.50 -15.28
CA ASN A 502 4.60 12.20 -15.46
C ASN A 502 3.59 11.10 -15.83
N MET A 503 4.11 10.06 -16.52
CA MET A 503 3.39 8.87 -16.92
C MET A 503 4.20 7.66 -16.48
N ALA A 504 3.62 6.82 -15.61
CA ALA A 504 4.22 5.57 -15.17
C ALA A 504 3.15 4.47 -15.12
N PRO A 505 2.86 3.82 -16.27
CA PRO A 505 1.82 2.80 -16.35
C PRO A 505 2.26 1.49 -15.71
N GLY A 506 1.30 0.65 -15.38
CA GLY A 506 1.53 -0.61 -14.70
C GLY A 506 1.81 -1.80 -15.61
N SER A 507 1.80 -1.60 -16.93
CA SER A 507 2.07 -2.64 -17.93
C SER A 507 2.57 -2.04 -19.24
N GLN A 508 3.45 -2.75 -19.92
CA GLN A 508 3.92 -2.35 -21.25
C GLN A 508 2.78 -2.36 -22.30
N VAL A 509 1.72 -3.13 -22.06
CA VAL A 509 0.53 -3.14 -22.93
C VAL A 509 -0.11 -1.74 -23.02
N VAL A 510 -0.01 -0.92 -21.97
CA VAL A 510 -0.52 0.46 -21.99
C VAL A 510 0.16 1.31 -23.06
N THR A 511 1.48 1.22 -23.15
CA THR A 511 2.24 1.93 -24.20
C THR A 511 1.94 1.37 -25.58
N ASP A 512 1.83 0.05 -25.72
CA ASP A 512 1.50 -0.60 -26.97
C ASP A 512 0.15 -0.14 -27.56
N TYR A 513 -0.90 -0.05 -26.74
CA TYR A 513 -2.19 0.42 -27.26
C TYR A 513 -2.22 1.95 -27.47
N TYR A 514 -1.47 2.75 -26.74
CA TYR A 514 -1.31 4.18 -27.04
C TYR A 514 -0.61 4.42 -28.39
N GLU A 515 0.43 3.65 -28.68
CA GLU A 515 1.12 3.68 -29.96
C GLU A 515 0.18 3.29 -31.10
N LYS A 516 -0.54 2.17 -30.95
CA LYS A 516 -1.48 1.68 -31.97
C LYS A 516 -2.65 2.62 -32.21
N ALA A 517 -3.13 3.30 -31.16
CA ALA A 517 -4.16 4.33 -31.27
C ALA A 517 -3.63 5.67 -31.83
N GLY A 518 -2.31 5.85 -31.95
CA GLY A 518 -1.68 7.10 -32.40
C GLY A 518 -1.83 8.25 -31.41
N LEU A 519 -2.03 7.94 -30.12
CA LEU A 519 -2.33 8.96 -29.10
C LEU A 519 -1.09 9.42 -28.31
N TRP A 520 0.01 8.67 -28.35
CA TRP A 520 1.24 8.97 -27.65
C TRP A 520 1.81 10.37 -27.91
N PRO A 521 1.86 10.87 -29.18
CA PRO A 521 2.39 12.19 -29.47
C PRO A 521 1.63 13.35 -28.81
N TYR A 522 0.35 13.18 -28.49
CA TYR A 522 -0.46 14.20 -27.83
C TYR A 522 -0.18 14.25 -26.31
N LEU A 523 0.02 13.10 -25.68
CA LEU A 523 0.46 13.02 -24.30
C LEU A 523 1.82 13.68 -24.12
N GLU A 524 2.80 13.38 -24.98
CA GLU A 524 4.14 13.98 -24.96
C GLU A 524 4.10 15.50 -25.16
N LYS A 525 3.23 16.02 -26.03
CA LYS A 525 3.06 17.48 -26.19
C LYS A 525 2.57 18.17 -24.93
N LEU A 526 1.81 17.46 -24.07
CA LEU A 526 1.42 17.95 -22.75
C LEU A 526 2.46 17.61 -21.68
N GLY A 527 3.62 17.08 -22.03
CA GLY A 527 4.70 16.74 -21.11
C GLY A 527 4.58 15.37 -20.43
N TYR A 528 3.54 14.59 -20.70
CA TYR A 528 3.35 13.25 -20.13
C TYR A 528 4.19 12.21 -20.90
N TYR A 529 5.50 12.31 -20.75
CA TYR A 529 6.44 11.32 -21.26
C TYR A 529 6.47 10.08 -20.36
N LEU A 530 6.76 8.92 -20.97
CA LEU A 530 6.98 7.69 -20.20
C LEU A 530 8.22 7.83 -19.32
N GLY A 531 8.03 7.82 -18.01
CA GLY A 531 9.11 7.95 -17.04
C GLY A 531 9.61 6.62 -16.49
N GLY A 532 8.76 5.59 -16.47
CA GLY A 532 9.06 4.26 -15.93
C GLY A 532 7.83 3.37 -15.92
N TYR A 533 8.03 2.08 -15.65
CA TYR A 533 6.97 1.14 -15.32
C TYR A 533 7.12 0.77 -13.85
N GLY A 534 6.26 1.31 -13.00
CA GLY A 534 6.37 1.09 -11.57
C GLY A 534 5.43 1.95 -10.74
N CYS A 535 5.32 1.64 -9.45
CA CYS A 535 4.47 2.34 -8.49
C CYS A 535 5.12 3.65 -8.01
N THR A 536 5.34 4.59 -8.92
CA THR A 536 6.20 5.77 -8.75
C THR A 536 5.61 6.84 -7.81
N THR A 537 4.80 7.75 -8.33
CA THR A 537 4.28 8.91 -7.59
C THR A 537 3.49 8.51 -6.35
N CYS A 538 2.70 7.44 -6.42
CA CYS A 538 1.87 6.96 -5.31
C CYS A 538 2.66 6.49 -4.07
N ILE A 539 3.94 6.16 -4.22
CA ILE A 539 4.81 5.67 -3.12
C ILE A 539 5.93 6.65 -2.74
N GLY A 540 5.97 7.84 -3.33
CA GLY A 540 6.99 8.84 -3.05
C GLY A 540 8.19 8.84 -4.00
N ASN A 541 8.14 8.05 -5.06
CA ASN A 541 9.16 8.01 -6.11
C ASN A 541 8.85 9.00 -7.26
N THR A 542 8.17 10.09 -6.93
CA THR A 542 7.89 11.20 -7.87
C THR A 542 9.18 11.82 -8.43
N GLY A 543 10.30 11.66 -7.71
CA GLY A 543 11.55 12.39 -8.00
C GLY A 543 11.47 13.86 -7.60
N PRO A 544 12.56 14.62 -7.73
CA PRO A 544 12.61 16.01 -7.33
C PRO A 544 11.70 16.89 -8.19
N LEU A 545 11.16 17.95 -7.60
CA LEU A 545 10.60 19.07 -8.37
C LEU A 545 11.72 19.84 -9.07
N PRO A 546 11.41 20.64 -10.12
CA PRO A 546 12.37 21.61 -10.66
C PRO A 546 12.92 22.52 -9.55
N GLU A 547 14.23 22.77 -9.58
CA GLU A 547 14.92 23.46 -8.47
C GLU A 547 14.30 24.81 -8.15
N ALA A 548 13.94 25.60 -9.16
CA ALA A 548 13.32 26.91 -8.98
C ALA A 548 11.97 26.83 -8.25
N ILE A 549 11.18 25.78 -8.54
CA ILE A 549 9.87 25.52 -7.91
C ILE A 549 10.06 25.06 -6.47
N SER A 550 10.92 24.04 -6.24
CA SER A 550 11.21 23.54 -4.90
C SER A 550 11.74 24.64 -3.97
N LYS A 551 12.67 25.48 -4.50
CA LYS A 551 13.19 26.62 -3.77
C LYS A 551 12.11 27.64 -3.42
N ALA A 552 11.25 28.01 -4.38
CA ALA A 552 10.17 28.96 -4.14
C ALA A 552 9.18 28.47 -3.09
N ILE A 553 8.84 27.16 -3.11
CA ILE A 553 7.96 26.53 -2.12
C ILE A 553 8.58 26.61 -0.73
N ASN A 554 9.82 26.18 -0.58
CA ASN A 554 10.47 26.06 0.72
C ASN A 554 10.85 27.43 1.33
N ASP A 555 11.36 28.38 0.51
CA ASP A 555 11.74 29.72 0.98
C ASP A 555 10.52 30.56 1.38
N ASN A 556 9.34 30.26 0.84
CA ASN A 556 8.13 31.06 1.07
C ASN A 556 7.03 30.29 1.80
N ASP A 557 7.26 29.04 2.21
CA ASP A 557 6.26 28.18 2.85
C ASP A 557 4.95 28.08 2.05
N LEU A 558 5.06 27.87 0.73
CA LEU A 558 3.88 27.74 -0.11
C LEU A 558 3.20 26.39 0.11
N SER A 559 1.88 26.41 0.24
CA SER A 559 1.05 25.19 0.30
C SER A 559 0.59 24.85 -1.13
N VAL A 560 1.39 24.03 -1.80
CA VAL A 560 1.13 23.57 -3.17
C VAL A 560 0.50 22.19 -3.19
N THR A 561 0.03 21.76 -4.37
CA THR A 561 -0.78 20.54 -4.51
C THR A 561 -0.22 19.55 -5.51
N ALA A 562 -0.55 18.26 -5.30
CA ALA A 562 -0.38 17.20 -6.29
C ALA A 562 -1.73 16.58 -6.65
N VAL A 563 -1.91 16.26 -7.93
CA VAL A 563 -3.05 15.49 -8.44
C VAL A 563 -2.54 14.22 -9.10
N LEU A 564 -3.01 13.07 -8.66
CA LEU A 564 -2.50 11.79 -9.14
C LEU A 564 -3.62 10.74 -9.31
N SER A 565 -3.45 9.82 -10.24
CA SER A 565 -4.38 8.71 -10.47
C SER A 565 -4.08 7.49 -9.59
N GLY A 566 -3.53 7.70 -8.41
CA GLY A 566 -3.15 6.66 -7.47
C GLY A 566 -4.28 6.20 -6.54
N ASN A 567 -3.89 5.46 -5.50
CA ASN A 567 -4.79 4.97 -4.45
C ASN A 567 -4.54 5.61 -3.08
N ARG A 568 -3.42 6.31 -2.89
CA ARG A 568 -3.04 6.99 -1.63
C ARG A 568 -2.53 8.38 -1.89
N ASN A 569 -2.93 9.30 -1.02
CA ASN A 569 -2.62 10.72 -1.10
C ASN A 569 -2.14 11.30 0.25
N PHE A 570 -1.50 10.46 1.08
CA PHE A 570 -1.04 10.90 2.39
C PHE A 570 0.03 11.99 2.29
N GLU A 571 -0.08 12.99 3.15
CA GLU A 571 0.86 14.09 3.23
C GLU A 571 2.31 13.61 3.48
N GLY A 572 3.27 14.22 2.81
CA GLY A 572 4.70 13.84 2.90
C GLY A 572 5.05 12.52 2.21
N ARG A 573 4.05 11.78 1.66
CA ARG A 573 4.28 10.54 0.92
C ARG A 573 4.59 10.79 -0.56
N ILE A 574 3.86 11.69 -1.21
CA ILE A 574 3.93 11.92 -2.66
C ILE A 574 5.20 12.70 -3.03
N SER A 575 5.45 13.78 -2.31
CA SER A 575 6.64 14.62 -2.43
C SER A 575 6.86 15.34 -1.09
N PRO A 576 8.12 15.57 -0.67
CA PRO A 576 8.40 16.33 0.55
C PRO A 576 8.00 17.80 0.46
N ASP A 577 7.88 18.34 -0.76
CA ASP A 577 7.55 19.75 -1.02
C ASP A 577 6.03 19.99 -1.13
N VAL A 578 5.21 18.94 -1.13
CA VAL A 578 3.77 19.04 -1.39
C VAL A 578 2.97 18.68 -0.13
N LYS A 579 2.12 19.60 0.32
CA LYS A 579 1.31 19.41 1.52
C LYS A 579 -0.07 18.82 1.23
N MET A 580 -0.71 19.19 0.13
CA MET A 580 -2.07 18.77 -0.23
C MET A 580 -2.06 17.85 -1.44
N ASN A 581 -2.65 16.67 -1.32
CA ASN A 581 -2.60 15.65 -2.36
C ASN A 581 -4.01 15.18 -2.71
N TYR A 582 -4.32 15.12 -4.00
CA TYR A 582 -5.65 14.73 -4.50
C TYR A 582 -5.56 13.52 -5.42
N LEU A 583 -6.48 12.57 -5.22
CA LEU A 583 -6.72 11.45 -6.12
C LEU A 583 -7.76 11.86 -7.15
N ALA A 584 -7.51 11.56 -8.41
CA ALA A 584 -8.40 11.85 -9.53
C ALA A 584 -8.28 10.78 -10.62
N SER A 585 -9.27 10.68 -11.50
CA SER A 585 -9.17 9.85 -12.70
C SER A 585 -8.04 10.34 -13.62
N PRO A 586 -7.42 9.48 -14.43
CA PRO A 586 -6.40 9.88 -15.40
C PRO A 586 -6.81 11.07 -16.30
N PRO A 587 -8.04 11.15 -16.85
CA PRO A 587 -8.48 12.33 -17.57
C PRO A 587 -8.48 13.61 -16.72
N LEU A 588 -8.91 13.54 -15.46
CA LEU A 588 -8.90 14.67 -14.55
C LEU A 588 -7.48 15.09 -14.13
N VAL A 589 -6.54 14.15 -14.03
CA VAL A 589 -5.11 14.49 -13.83
C VAL A 589 -4.60 15.37 -14.95
N ILE A 590 -4.93 15.08 -16.21
CA ILE A 590 -4.57 15.93 -17.35
C ILE A 590 -5.29 17.29 -17.25
N ALA A 591 -6.58 17.30 -16.92
CA ALA A 591 -7.36 18.53 -16.77
C ALA A 591 -6.77 19.46 -15.71
N TYR A 592 -6.37 18.94 -14.53
CA TYR A 592 -5.69 19.74 -13.51
C TYR A 592 -4.28 20.18 -13.90
N GLY A 593 -3.57 19.38 -14.71
CA GLY A 593 -2.30 19.80 -15.32
C GLY A 593 -2.44 20.99 -16.28
N LEU A 594 -3.56 21.03 -17.03
CA LEU A 594 -3.93 22.16 -17.89
C LEU A 594 -4.39 23.38 -17.08
N ALA A 595 -5.15 23.18 -16.00
CA ALA A 595 -5.60 24.26 -15.11
C ALA A 595 -4.44 24.85 -14.30
N GLY A 596 -3.53 23.99 -13.79
CA GLY A 596 -2.35 24.39 -13.01
C GLY A 596 -2.63 24.82 -11.58
N THR A 597 -3.86 24.76 -11.12
CA THR A 597 -4.29 25.12 -9.76
C THR A 597 -5.50 24.28 -9.32
N MET A 598 -5.59 24.02 -8.02
CA MET A 598 -6.80 23.43 -7.42
C MET A 598 -7.94 24.44 -7.26
N ASP A 599 -7.64 25.74 -7.28
CA ASP A 599 -8.63 26.82 -7.25
C ASP A 599 -9.27 27.01 -8.63
N PHE A 600 -9.94 25.98 -9.11
CA PHE A 600 -10.48 25.87 -10.46
C PHE A 600 -11.84 25.18 -10.47
N ASP A 601 -12.80 25.78 -11.15
CA ASP A 601 -14.13 25.22 -11.37
C ASP A 601 -14.27 24.78 -12.84
N PHE A 602 -14.31 23.49 -13.07
CA PHE A 602 -14.37 22.92 -14.44
C PHE A 602 -15.68 23.21 -15.19
N GLU A 603 -16.73 23.67 -14.51
CA GLU A 603 -17.99 24.04 -15.16
C GLU A 603 -17.94 25.48 -15.73
N THR A 604 -17.26 26.38 -15.04
CA THR A 604 -17.31 27.83 -15.33
C THR A 604 -15.96 28.41 -15.77
N ASP A 605 -14.84 27.85 -15.32
CA ASP A 605 -13.52 28.41 -15.60
C ASP A 605 -12.95 27.85 -16.91
N SER A 606 -12.31 28.71 -17.70
CA SER A 606 -11.67 28.31 -18.96
C SER A 606 -10.27 27.76 -18.72
N LEU A 607 -9.93 26.65 -19.37
CA LEU A 607 -8.58 26.05 -19.36
C LEU A 607 -7.56 26.87 -20.17
N GLY A 608 -8.00 27.78 -21.01
CA GLY A 608 -7.23 28.62 -21.90
C GLY A 608 -8.04 28.98 -23.13
N ASN A 609 -7.38 29.54 -24.12
CA ASN A 609 -8.01 29.92 -25.39
C ASN A 609 -7.55 28.97 -26.51
N ASP A 610 -8.43 28.71 -27.47
CA ASP A 610 -8.07 27.99 -28.67
C ASP A 610 -7.20 28.83 -29.63
N ASN A 611 -6.80 28.24 -30.76
CA ASN A 611 -5.98 28.92 -31.77
C ASN A 611 -6.66 30.18 -32.40
N ASP A 612 -7.99 30.28 -32.24
CA ASP A 612 -8.77 31.41 -32.72
C ASP A 612 -9.08 32.45 -31.62
N GLY A 613 -8.60 32.23 -30.39
CA GLY A 613 -8.76 33.09 -29.22
C GLY A 613 -10.03 32.85 -28.43
N ASN A 614 -10.81 31.81 -28.71
CA ASN A 614 -12.03 31.50 -27.95
C ASN A 614 -11.70 30.70 -26.67
N PRO A 615 -12.41 30.94 -25.55
CA PRO A 615 -12.18 30.15 -24.33
C PRO A 615 -12.55 28.70 -24.51
N VAL A 616 -11.73 27.81 -24.00
CA VAL A 616 -11.90 26.35 -24.04
C VAL A 616 -12.22 25.85 -22.63
N PHE A 617 -13.32 25.13 -22.49
CA PHE A 617 -13.79 24.52 -21.24
C PHE A 617 -13.55 23.01 -21.24
N LEU A 618 -13.59 22.38 -20.07
CA LEU A 618 -13.39 20.92 -19.96
C LEU A 618 -14.36 20.14 -20.85
N LYS A 619 -15.61 20.52 -20.92
CA LYS A 619 -16.65 19.90 -21.75
C LYS A 619 -16.32 19.90 -23.26
N ASP A 620 -15.52 20.87 -23.73
CA ASP A 620 -15.16 21.01 -25.14
C ASP A 620 -14.04 20.05 -25.57
N ILE A 621 -13.35 19.45 -24.60
CA ILE A 621 -12.24 18.50 -24.83
C ILE A 621 -12.50 17.12 -24.22
N TRP A 622 -13.58 16.92 -23.44
CA TRP A 622 -13.91 15.64 -22.85
C TRP A 622 -14.35 14.64 -23.94
N PRO A 623 -13.71 13.45 -24.06
CA PRO A 623 -14.08 12.46 -25.05
C PRO A 623 -15.45 11.83 -24.77
N SER A 624 -16.19 11.47 -25.80
CA SER A 624 -17.45 10.74 -25.63
C SER A 624 -17.19 9.27 -25.26
N THR A 625 -18.14 8.65 -24.55
CA THR A 625 -18.08 7.22 -24.20
C THR A 625 -17.88 6.33 -25.43
N LYS A 626 -18.63 6.64 -26.52
CA LYS A 626 -18.51 5.92 -27.78
C LYS A 626 -17.10 6.02 -28.39
N GLU A 627 -16.49 7.19 -28.34
CA GLU A 627 -15.13 7.38 -28.87
C GLU A 627 -14.10 6.57 -28.08
N ILE A 628 -14.25 6.49 -26.75
CA ILE A 628 -13.41 5.65 -25.89
C ILE A 628 -13.59 4.17 -26.26
N GLU A 629 -14.83 3.69 -26.38
CA GLU A 629 -15.15 2.30 -26.73
C GLU A 629 -14.62 1.92 -28.12
N ASP A 630 -14.86 2.75 -29.15
CA ASP A 630 -14.36 2.53 -30.49
C ASP A 630 -12.81 2.46 -30.51
N THR A 631 -12.16 3.28 -29.67
CA THR A 631 -10.69 3.27 -29.52
C THR A 631 -10.19 2.00 -28.83
N ILE A 632 -10.85 1.56 -27.76
CA ILE A 632 -10.54 0.30 -27.05
C ILE A 632 -10.61 -0.87 -28.05
N GLN A 633 -11.73 -0.97 -28.81
CA GLN A 633 -11.95 -2.07 -29.76
C GLN A 633 -10.90 -2.10 -30.87
N SER A 634 -10.44 -0.94 -31.33
CA SER A 634 -9.46 -0.85 -32.43
C SER A 634 -8.01 -1.00 -31.97
N ALA A 635 -7.71 -0.56 -30.75
CA ALA A 635 -6.34 -0.48 -30.25
C ALA A 635 -5.89 -1.71 -29.44
N ILE A 636 -6.79 -2.35 -28.69
CA ILE A 636 -6.41 -3.45 -27.78
C ILE A 636 -6.63 -4.82 -28.44
N SER A 637 -5.70 -5.75 -28.24
CA SER A 637 -5.82 -7.12 -28.73
C SER A 637 -5.09 -8.12 -27.84
N GLN A 638 -5.56 -9.37 -27.84
CA GLN A 638 -4.91 -10.48 -27.12
C GLN A 638 -3.43 -10.64 -27.46
N ASP A 639 -3.05 -10.43 -28.73
CA ASP A 639 -1.67 -10.58 -29.18
C ASP A 639 -0.71 -9.58 -28.51
N MET A 640 -1.20 -8.40 -28.09
CA MET A 640 -0.39 -7.44 -27.33
C MET A 640 0.00 -8.02 -25.98
N PHE A 641 -0.97 -8.56 -25.25
CA PHE A 641 -0.70 -9.20 -23.94
C PHE A 641 0.24 -10.39 -24.09
N ARG A 642 -0.01 -11.27 -25.06
CA ARG A 642 0.86 -12.43 -25.31
C ARG A 642 2.29 -12.03 -25.62
N LYS A 643 2.48 -11.00 -26.45
CA LYS A 643 3.80 -10.48 -26.82
C LYS A 643 4.50 -9.84 -25.62
N SER A 644 3.82 -8.97 -24.90
CA SER A 644 4.36 -8.25 -23.74
C SER A 644 4.79 -9.19 -22.64
N TYR A 645 3.99 -10.22 -22.35
CA TYR A 645 4.25 -11.18 -21.27
C TYR A 645 5.13 -12.37 -21.67
N ALA A 646 5.42 -12.59 -22.96
CA ALA A 646 6.26 -13.70 -23.41
C ALA A 646 7.67 -13.70 -22.78
N THR A 647 8.19 -12.55 -22.41
CA THR A 647 9.53 -12.34 -21.87
C THR A 647 9.53 -11.78 -20.45
N ILE A 648 8.40 -11.85 -19.75
CA ILE A 648 8.21 -11.21 -18.45
C ILE A 648 9.27 -11.53 -17.41
N PHE A 649 9.82 -12.74 -17.39
CA PHE A 649 10.86 -13.19 -16.47
C PHE A 649 12.29 -13.05 -17.04
N ALA A 650 12.43 -12.73 -18.32
CA ALA A 650 13.74 -12.60 -18.97
C ALA A 650 14.40 -11.25 -18.65
N GLY A 651 13.60 -10.20 -18.53
CA GLY A 651 14.09 -8.84 -18.35
C GLY A 651 14.91 -8.30 -19.53
N ASP A 652 15.43 -7.10 -19.37
CA ASP A 652 16.32 -6.45 -20.33
C ASP A 652 17.78 -6.94 -20.22
N SER A 653 18.63 -6.40 -21.09
CA SER A 653 20.05 -6.76 -21.11
C SER A 653 20.78 -6.42 -19.80
N ARG A 654 20.33 -5.40 -19.05
CA ARG A 654 20.92 -5.02 -17.76
C ARG A 654 20.70 -6.13 -16.74
N TRP A 655 19.45 -6.65 -16.64
CA TRP A 655 19.10 -7.77 -15.77
C TRP A 655 19.85 -9.04 -16.15
N GLN A 656 19.91 -9.38 -17.45
CA GLN A 656 20.56 -10.59 -17.95
C GLN A 656 22.06 -10.63 -17.69
N ASN A 657 22.71 -9.47 -17.66
CA ASN A 657 24.15 -9.34 -17.45
C ASN A 657 24.57 -9.13 -15.98
N LEU A 658 23.62 -9.12 -15.02
CA LEU A 658 23.99 -9.06 -13.61
C LEU A 658 24.83 -10.29 -13.21
N SER A 659 25.97 -10.04 -12.58
CA SER A 659 26.78 -11.09 -12.00
C SER A 659 26.06 -11.64 -10.76
N THR A 660 25.86 -12.96 -10.70
CA THR A 660 25.17 -13.61 -9.57
C THR A 660 26.08 -14.65 -8.92
N PRO A 661 26.18 -14.69 -7.58
CA PRO A 661 26.82 -15.79 -6.88
C PRO A 661 26.11 -17.12 -7.18
N GLU A 662 26.85 -18.22 -7.15
CA GLU A 662 26.31 -19.56 -7.28
C GLU A 662 26.29 -20.25 -5.91
N GLY A 663 25.30 -21.11 -5.65
CA GLY A 663 25.25 -21.93 -4.42
C GLY A 663 23.91 -21.84 -3.68
N ALA A 664 23.72 -22.77 -2.74
CA ALA A 664 22.50 -22.89 -1.93
C ALA A 664 22.39 -21.80 -0.84
N THR A 665 23.52 -21.24 -0.39
CA THR A 665 23.63 -20.14 0.57
C THR A 665 24.16 -18.90 -0.12
N PHE A 666 23.72 -17.72 0.32
CA PHE A 666 24.20 -16.45 -0.23
C PHE A 666 25.56 -16.07 0.37
N GLU A 667 26.44 -15.56 -0.45
CA GLU A 667 27.73 -14.99 0.00
C GLU A 667 27.54 -13.52 0.36
N TRP A 668 27.45 -13.24 1.67
CA TRP A 668 27.19 -11.89 2.17
C TRP A 668 28.43 -10.99 2.03
N ASP A 669 28.25 -9.83 1.43
CA ASP A 669 29.26 -8.77 1.45
C ASP A 669 29.12 -7.92 2.73
N GLU A 670 30.12 -7.96 3.60
CA GLU A 670 30.12 -7.16 4.83
C GLU A 670 30.15 -5.64 4.58
N ASN A 671 30.53 -5.21 3.39
CA ASN A 671 30.52 -3.81 3.00
C ASN A 671 29.22 -3.36 2.35
N SER A 672 28.31 -4.29 2.02
CA SER A 672 27.03 -3.95 1.43
C SER A 672 26.24 -3.03 2.34
N THR A 673 25.67 -1.99 1.74
CA THR A 673 24.74 -1.07 2.41
C THR A 673 23.29 -1.28 2.01
N TYR A 674 23.01 -2.31 1.18
CA TYR A 674 21.67 -2.69 0.71
C TYR A 674 21.17 -4.04 1.22
N VAL A 675 22.07 -5.04 1.31
CA VAL A 675 21.71 -6.42 1.67
C VAL A 675 22.66 -6.92 2.74
N ARG A 676 22.12 -7.22 3.92
CA ARG A 676 22.93 -7.71 5.06
C ARG A 676 22.21 -8.87 5.75
N LYS A 677 23.01 -9.83 6.25
CA LYS A 677 22.52 -10.93 7.06
C LYS A 677 21.75 -10.42 8.28
N ALA A 678 20.50 -10.84 8.41
CA ALA A 678 19.64 -10.45 9.53
C ALA A 678 20.05 -11.17 10.83
N PRO A 679 19.99 -10.50 12.02
CA PRO A 679 20.48 -11.08 13.28
C PRO A 679 19.45 -11.98 13.99
N TYR A 680 18.31 -12.30 13.37
CA TYR A 680 17.16 -12.93 14.06
C TYR A 680 17.45 -14.34 14.60
N PHE A 681 18.43 -15.02 14.05
CA PHE A 681 18.80 -16.40 14.44
C PHE A 681 20.11 -16.48 15.23
N GLU A 682 20.72 -15.35 15.56
CA GLU A 682 21.97 -15.33 16.35
C GLU A 682 21.74 -15.92 17.76
N GLY A 683 22.57 -16.87 18.15
CA GLY A 683 22.44 -17.56 19.43
C GLY A 683 21.21 -18.45 19.59
N MET A 684 20.47 -18.71 18.50
CA MET A 684 19.31 -19.59 18.53
C MET A 684 19.68 -21.02 18.90
N ALA A 685 19.00 -21.59 19.91
CA ALA A 685 19.11 -23.01 20.28
C ALA A 685 18.01 -23.84 19.58
N VAL A 686 18.24 -25.16 19.43
CA VAL A 686 17.26 -26.11 18.90
C VAL A 686 15.96 -26.09 19.71
N GLU A 687 16.08 -26.07 21.04
CA GLU A 687 14.91 -25.93 21.91
C GLU A 687 14.73 -24.46 22.34
N PRO A 688 13.48 -23.94 22.39
CA PRO A 688 13.22 -22.58 22.81
C PRO A 688 13.52 -22.37 24.31
N SER A 689 14.06 -21.20 24.64
CA SER A 689 14.14 -20.78 26.04
C SER A 689 12.75 -20.53 26.63
N PRO A 690 12.50 -20.82 27.92
CA PRO A 690 11.25 -20.48 28.57
C PRO A 690 10.95 -18.99 28.48
N VAL A 691 9.68 -18.64 28.30
CA VAL A 691 9.20 -17.25 28.41
C VAL A 691 9.42 -16.74 29.83
N THR A 692 9.93 -15.53 29.96
CA THR A 692 10.20 -14.86 31.23
C THR A 692 9.32 -13.64 31.40
N GLU A 693 9.10 -13.23 32.68
CA GLU A 693 8.46 -11.94 32.97
C GLU A 693 9.32 -10.77 32.46
N ILE A 694 8.69 -9.70 32.04
CA ILE A 694 9.38 -8.46 31.65
C ILE A 694 9.44 -7.57 32.90
N LYS A 695 10.63 -7.19 33.31
CA LYS A 695 10.86 -6.37 34.53
C LYS A 695 11.77 -5.20 34.23
N GLY A 696 11.46 -4.08 34.88
CA GLY A 696 12.28 -2.87 34.82
C GLY A 696 12.25 -2.18 33.48
N ALA A 697 11.19 -2.38 32.68
CA ALA A 697 11.12 -1.80 31.32
C ALA A 697 10.95 -0.28 31.35
N ARG A 698 11.62 0.41 30.44
CA ARG A 698 11.49 1.86 30.25
C ARG A 698 10.69 2.18 28.98
N VAL A 699 9.98 3.31 29.02
CA VAL A 699 9.21 3.78 27.85
C VAL A 699 10.17 4.37 26.82
N LEU A 700 10.20 3.77 25.62
CA LEU A 700 10.95 4.30 24.48
C LEU A 700 10.17 5.40 23.76
N ALA A 701 8.86 5.22 23.63
CA ALA A 701 7.98 6.20 23.01
C ALA A 701 6.58 6.17 23.64
N LEU A 702 6.02 7.35 23.88
CA LEU A 702 4.63 7.58 24.26
C LEU A 702 3.95 8.30 23.10
N LEU A 703 3.07 7.60 22.39
CA LEU A 703 2.50 8.00 21.10
C LEU A 703 0.98 8.19 21.22
N GLY A 704 0.43 9.02 20.33
CA GLY A 704 -1.00 9.28 20.25
C GLY A 704 -1.77 8.28 19.40
N ASP A 705 -2.97 8.67 18.93
CA ASP A 705 -3.85 7.89 18.07
C ASP A 705 -3.35 7.83 16.63
N SER A 706 -3.82 6.83 15.90
CA SER A 706 -3.62 6.66 14.45
C SER A 706 -2.14 6.69 14.01
N VAL A 707 -1.24 6.16 14.85
CA VAL A 707 0.16 5.99 14.49
C VAL A 707 0.28 4.89 13.46
N THR A 708 0.60 5.27 12.21
CA THR A 708 0.67 4.35 11.08
C THR A 708 1.99 3.59 11.03
N THR A 709 2.02 2.53 10.24
CA THR A 709 3.27 1.82 9.92
C THR A 709 4.29 2.72 9.19
N ASP A 710 3.84 3.80 8.51
CA ASP A 710 4.70 4.83 7.94
C ASP A 710 5.37 5.71 9.00
N HIS A 711 4.73 5.91 10.15
CA HIS A 711 5.34 6.58 11.30
C HIS A 711 6.38 5.70 11.99
N ILE A 712 6.10 4.40 12.10
CA ILE A 712 6.97 3.44 12.78
C ILE A 712 8.17 3.06 11.90
N SER A 713 7.92 2.74 10.63
CA SER A 713 8.97 2.35 9.66
C SER A 713 8.77 3.10 8.33
N PRO A 714 9.26 4.33 8.22
CA PRO A 714 9.15 5.14 7.01
C PRO A 714 9.89 4.49 5.83
N ALA A 715 9.39 4.76 4.61
CA ALA A 715 10.01 4.28 3.36
C ALA A 715 10.69 5.40 2.55
N GLY A 716 10.47 6.65 2.94
CA GLY A 716 10.91 7.83 2.20
C GLY A 716 12.42 8.06 2.18
N PRO A 717 12.88 9.18 1.58
CA PRO A 717 14.30 9.54 1.49
C PRO A 717 14.99 9.64 2.84
N ILE A 718 16.24 9.18 2.91
CA ILE A 718 17.06 9.27 4.11
C ILE A 718 17.60 10.70 4.27
N LYS A 719 17.24 11.36 5.37
CA LYS A 719 17.63 12.75 5.65
C LYS A 719 19.05 12.83 6.22
N PRO A 720 19.86 13.80 5.80
CA PRO A 720 21.15 14.05 6.39
C PRO A 720 21.08 14.30 7.91
N GLY A 721 22.10 13.88 8.63
CA GLY A 721 22.21 14.06 10.09
C GLY A 721 21.43 13.07 10.93
N THR A 722 20.58 12.21 10.32
CA THR A 722 19.88 11.12 11.02
C THR A 722 20.82 9.93 11.28
N PRO A 723 20.53 9.06 12.26
CA PRO A 723 21.35 7.86 12.51
C PRO A 723 21.55 6.98 11.26
N ALA A 724 20.52 6.86 10.41
CA ALA A 724 20.65 6.11 9.15
C ALA A 724 21.62 6.78 8.17
N ALA A 725 21.56 8.11 8.03
CA ALA A 725 22.52 8.87 7.21
C ALA A 725 23.95 8.76 7.74
N GLN A 726 24.15 8.89 9.07
CA GLN A 726 25.46 8.73 9.72
C GLN A 726 26.06 7.34 9.47
N TYR A 727 25.24 6.29 9.48
CA TYR A 727 25.68 4.94 9.13
C TYR A 727 26.14 4.86 7.66
N LEU A 728 25.38 5.45 6.74
CA LEU A 728 25.73 5.47 5.31
C LEU A 728 27.01 6.29 5.05
N ASP A 729 27.15 7.46 5.69
CA ASP A 729 28.37 8.28 5.64
C ASP A 729 29.59 7.51 6.13
N ALA A 730 29.46 6.80 7.24
CA ALA A 730 30.53 5.98 7.81
C ALA A 730 30.94 4.82 6.89
N ASN A 731 30.05 4.36 6.02
CA ASN A 731 30.30 3.34 5.00
C ASN A 731 30.64 3.94 3.62
N GLY A 732 30.93 5.26 3.53
CA GLY A 732 31.40 5.92 2.31
C GLY A 732 30.34 6.17 1.25
N VAL A 733 29.03 6.09 1.60
CA VAL A 733 27.93 6.39 0.68
C VAL A 733 27.74 7.91 0.61
N GLU A 734 27.83 8.49 -0.57
CA GLU A 734 27.59 9.92 -0.77
C GLU A 734 26.09 10.26 -0.62
N ARG A 735 25.77 11.48 -0.19
CA ARG A 735 24.39 11.95 0.02
C ARG A 735 23.46 11.71 -1.18
N LYS A 736 23.95 11.91 -2.40
CA LYS A 736 23.17 11.70 -3.64
C LYS A 736 22.77 10.23 -3.85
N ASP A 737 23.51 9.29 -3.19
CA ASP A 737 23.35 7.85 -3.32
C ASP A 737 22.70 7.22 -2.07
N TYR A 738 22.21 8.01 -1.11
CA TYR A 738 21.51 7.50 0.07
C TYR A 738 20.30 6.70 -0.31
N ASN A 739 19.60 7.08 -1.39
CA ASN A 739 18.34 6.48 -1.82
C ASN A 739 17.26 6.63 -0.73
N SER A 740 16.41 5.64 -0.53
CA SER A 740 15.33 5.68 0.45
C SER A 740 15.47 4.56 1.49
N LEU A 741 14.79 4.70 2.64
CA LEU A 741 14.65 3.63 3.62
C LEU A 741 13.97 2.40 2.98
N GLY A 742 12.99 2.62 2.08
CA GLY A 742 12.31 1.55 1.36
C GLY A 742 13.24 0.67 0.54
N SER A 743 14.16 1.29 -0.22
CA SER A 743 15.13 0.58 -1.06
C SER A 743 16.19 -0.19 -0.25
N ARG A 744 16.39 0.16 1.04
CA ARG A 744 17.40 -0.45 1.92
C ARG A 744 16.82 -1.42 2.95
N ARG A 745 15.57 -1.87 2.76
CA ARG A 745 14.92 -2.82 3.69
C ARG A 745 15.61 -4.17 3.83
N GLY A 746 16.48 -4.55 2.88
CA GLY A 746 17.37 -5.72 3.00
C GLY A 746 18.55 -5.52 3.95
N ASN A 747 18.71 -4.33 4.52
CA ASN A 747 19.79 -3.99 5.47
C ASN A 747 19.20 -3.58 6.82
N HIS A 748 19.25 -4.49 7.79
CA HIS A 748 18.73 -4.26 9.15
C HIS A 748 19.42 -3.08 9.85
N GLU A 749 20.68 -2.80 9.57
CA GLU A 749 21.44 -1.69 10.18
C GLU A 749 20.85 -0.33 9.79
N VAL A 750 20.45 -0.17 8.53
CA VAL A 750 19.75 1.04 8.08
C VAL A 750 18.35 1.10 8.69
N MET A 751 17.64 -0.03 8.67
CA MET A 751 16.24 -0.06 9.06
C MET A 751 16.01 0.18 10.55
N ILE A 752 16.84 -0.36 11.44
CA ILE A 752 16.72 -0.08 12.88
C ILE A 752 16.98 1.40 13.22
N ARG A 753 17.86 2.06 12.44
CA ARG A 753 18.14 3.50 12.55
C ARG A 753 17.03 4.37 11.99
N GLY A 754 16.23 3.81 11.07
CA GLY A 754 15.04 4.43 10.50
C GLY A 754 13.75 4.15 11.28
N THR A 755 13.77 3.21 12.22
CA THR A 755 12.58 2.86 13.02
C THR A 755 12.21 4.01 13.96
N PHE A 756 10.95 4.43 13.91
CA PHE A 756 10.40 5.63 14.55
C PHE A 756 11.05 6.94 14.10
N ALA A 757 11.72 6.97 12.94
CA ALA A 757 12.41 8.17 12.45
C ALA A 757 11.56 9.05 11.53
N ASN A 758 10.26 8.83 11.45
CA ASN A 758 9.37 9.70 10.67
C ASN A 758 9.41 11.13 11.22
N ILE A 759 9.60 12.10 10.34
CA ILE A 759 9.73 13.52 10.70
C ILE A 759 8.51 14.14 11.39
N ARG A 760 7.37 13.50 11.28
CA ARG A 760 6.09 13.92 11.87
C ARG A 760 5.71 13.15 13.11
N LEU A 761 6.50 12.14 13.50
CA LEU A 761 6.27 11.40 14.72
C LEU A 761 6.40 12.36 15.90
N GLN A 762 5.39 12.38 16.75
CA GLN A 762 5.39 13.17 17.99
C GLN A 762 5.47 12.21 19.19
N ASN A 763 6.63 12.15 19.81
CA ASN A 763 6.83 11.41 21.05
C ASN A 763 6.49 12.32 22.23
N GLN A 764 5.40 12.05 22.93
CA GLN A 764 4.88 12.86 24.04
C GLN A 764 5.81 12.90 25.26
N LEU A 765 6.91 12.13 25.26
CA LEU A 765 8.03 12.31 26.22
C LEU A 765 8.76 13.65 26.04
N LEU A 766 8.57 14.30 24.89
CA LEU A 766 9.21 15.56 24.51
C LEU A 766 8.16 16.55 24.04
N ASP A 767 8.04 17.69 24.73
CA ASP A 767 7.07 18.72 24.38
C ASP A 767 7.45 19.41 23.05
N GLY A 768 6.54 19.42 22.07
CA GLY A 768 6.67 20.17 20.82
C GLY A 768 7.78 19.68 19.88
N VAL A 769 8.37 18.51 20.14
CA VAL A 769 9.41 17.92 19.28
C VAL A 769 8.81 16.90 18.32
N SER A 770 9.03 17.10 17.01
CA SER A 770 8.66 16.12 15.98
C SER A 770 9.90 15.40 15.45
N GLY A 771 9.74 14.13 15.06
CA GLY A 771 10.82 13.30 14.52
C GLY A 771 11.17 12.13 15.44
N GLY A 772 12.25 11.42 15.09
CA GLY A 772 12.70 10.21 15.77
C GLY A 772 13.46 10.45 17.07
N TYR A 773 12.87 11.20 17.99
CA TYR A 773 13.52 11.58 19.26
C TYR A 773 12.79 11.00 20.46
N THR A 774 13.54 10.79 21.56
CA THR A 774 13.06 10.32 22.85
C THR A 774 13.90 10.92 23.99
N ARG A 775 13.55 10.58 25.24
CA ARG A 775 14.40 10.79 26.41
C ARG A 775 15.24 9.56 26.72
N ASP A 776 16.52 9.76 26.98
CA ASP A 776 17.44 8.68 27.38
C ASP A 776 17.61 8.68 28.92
N PHE A 777 16.84 7.84 29.60
CA PHE A 777 16.91 7.72 31.06
C PHE A 777 18.13 6.92 31.55
N THR A 778 19.02 6.44 30.66
CA THR A 778 20.30 5.85 31.06
C THR A 778 21.37 6.93 31.37
N LEU A 779 21.10 8.16 30.96
CA LEU A 779 21.98 9.31 31.11
C LEU A 779 21.45 10.30 32.14
N ASP A 780 22.36 10.99 32.85
CA ASP A 780 21.99 11.99 33.85
C ASP A 780 21.13 13.11 33.24
N GLY A 781 19.99 13.38 33.85
CA GLY A 781 19.04 14.41 33.42
C GLY A 781 18.14 13.99 32.27
N ALA A 782 18.19 12.73 31.84
CA ALA A 782 17.37 12.15 30.77
C ALA A 782 17.29 13.06 29.52
N PRO A 783 18.42 13.35 28.85
CA PRO A 783 18.46 14.27 27.73
C PRO A 783 17.67 13.75 26.52
N GLN A 784 17.28 14.68 25.63
CA GLN A 784 16.78 14.32 24.32
C GLN A 784 17.88 13.58 23.52
N SER A 785 17.50 12.46 22.92
CA SER A 785 18.36 11.63 22.08
C SER A 785 17.58 11.12 20.86
N PHE A 786 18.25 10.67 19.80
CA PHE A 786 17.58 9.85 18.80
C PHE A 786 17.09 8.55 19.43
N ILE A 787 15.92 8.07 19.01
CA ILE A 787 15.34 6.80 19.48
C ILE A 787 16.33 5.65 19.32
N TYR A 788 17.02 5.58 18.16
CA TYR A 788 18.05 4.57 17.93
C TYR A 788 19.17 4.63 18.95
N ASP A 789 19.75 5.82 19.19
CA ASP A 789 20.91 5.97 20.10
C ASP A 789 20.54 5.63 21.55
N ALA A 790 19.37 6.11 22.01
CA ALA A 790 18.82 5.76 23.32
C ALA A 790 18.61 4.26 23.45
N SER A 791 18.00 3.61 22.42
CA SER A 791 17.78 2.16 22.42
C SER A 791 19.08 1.36 22.59
N GLN A 792 20.18 1.80 21.94
CA GLN A 792 21.50 1.17 22.09
C GLN A 792 22.05 1.29 23.52
N ASN A 793 21.81 2.43 24.19
CA ASN A 793 22.21 2.63 25.58
C ASN A 793 21.40 1.73 26.52
N TYR A 794 20.07 1.62 26.34
CA TYR A 794 19.21 0.71 27.10
C TYR A 794 19.63 -0.76 26.92
N GLN A 795 19.90 -1.19 25.69
CA GLN A 795 20.32 -2.56 25.41
C GLN A 795 21.67 -2.88 26.09
N LYS A 796 22.66 -1.96 26.04
CA LYS A 796 23.94 -2.11 26.75
C LYS A 796 23.77 -2.20 28.27
N ALA A 797 22.75 -1.51 28.82
CA ALA A 797 22.41 -1.58 30.22
C ALA A 797 21.54 -2.79 30.60
N GLY A 798 21.11 -3.59 29.63
CA GLY A 798 20.21 -4.74 29.85
C GLY A 798 18.79 -4.35 30.25
N ILE A 799 18.33 -3.15 29.92
CA ILE A 799 17.02 -2.61 30.28
C ILE A 799 16.05 -2.88 29.11
N PRO A 800 14.96 -3.65 29.30
CA PRO A 800 13.94 -3.84 28.27
C PRO A 800 13.14 -2.56 28.03
N LEU A 801 12.52 -2.46 26.85
CA LEU A 801 11.78 -1.29 26.45
C LEU A 801 10.30 -1.61 26.22
N VAL A 802 9.44 -0.60 26.41
CA VAL A 802 8.02 -0.61 26.09
C VAL A 802 7.64 0.61 25.27
N VAL A 803 6.67 0.45 24.37
CA VAL A 803 6.03 1.54 23.64
C VAL A 803 4.58 1.65 24.09
N LEU A 804 4.13 2.88 24.37
CA LEU A 804 2.75 3.20 24.69
C LEU A 804 2.13 3.91 23.48
N GLY A 805 0.95 3.46 23.03
CA GLY A 805 0.23 4.04 21.89
C GLY A 805 -1.25 4.26 22.17
N GLY A 806 -1.90 5.03 21.33
CA GLY A 806 -3.33 5.29 21.37
C GLY A 806 -4.14 4.31 20.53
N LYS A 807 -5.19 4.81 19.86
CA LYS A 807 -6.09 4.03 19.00
C LYS A 807 -5.48 3.76 17.64
N GLU A 808 -5.90 2.66 17.01
CA GLU A 808 -5.54 2.30 15.62
C GLU A 808 -4.01 2.22 15.39
N TYR A 809 -3.26 1.74 16.40
CA TYR A 809 -1.80 1.65 16.31
C TYR A 809 -1.37 0.65 15.23
N GLY A 810 -0.51 1.11 14.32
CA GLY A 810 0.03 0.29 13.22
C GLY A 810 -0.87 0.25 11.98
N SER A 811 -1.81 1.20 11.82
CA SER A 811 -2.62 1.33 10.61
C SER A 811 -1.77 1.65 9.37
N GLY A 812 -2.30 1.38 8.17
CA GLY A 812 -1.64 1.68 6.89
C GLY A 812 -1.07 0.46 6.19
N SER A 813 0.11 0.58 5.57
CA SER A 813 0.73 -0.48 4.76
C SER A 813 1.17 -1.68 5.60
N SER A 814 1.15 -2.89 5.00
CA SER A 814 1.70 -4.11 5.59
C SER A 814 3.23 -4.04 5.67
N ARG A 815 3.78 -3.47 6.74
CA ARG A 815 5.22 -3.33 6.93
C ARG A 815 5.71 -4.17 8.09
N ASP A 816 6.36 -5.27 7.79
CA ASP A 816 7.02 -6.14 8.77
C ASP A 816 8.13 -5.39 9.53
N TRP A 817 8.86 -4.48 8.87
CA TRP A 817 9.88 -3.66 9.53
C TRP A 817 9.35 -2.78 10.65
N ALA A 818 8.05 -2.46 10.68
CA ALA A 818 7.45 -1.81 11.83
C ALA A 818 7.52 -2.68 13.10
N ALA A 819 7.50 -4.01 12.95
CA ALA A 819 7.67 -4.95 14.05
C ALA A 819 9.13 -5.42 14.19
N LYS A 820 9.83 -5.73 13.08
CA LYS A 820 11.25 -6.13 13.08
C LYS A 820 12.11 -5.05 13.73
N GLY A 821 11.97 -3.80 13.30
CA GLY A 821 12.69 -2.67 13.87
C GLY A 821 12.36 -2.44 15.35
N THR A 822 11.08 -2.52 15.71
CA THR A 822 10.62 -2.39 17.11
C THR A 822 11.29 -3.45 18.00
N SER A 823 11.31 -4.72 17.58
CA SER A 823 11.97 -5.80 18.29
C SER A 823 13.48 -5.58 18.42
N LEU A 824 14.15 -5.20 17.32
CA LEU A 824 15.60 -4.98 17.28
C LEU A 824 16.07 -3.75 18.09
N LEU A 825 15.20 -2.77 18.31
CA LEU A 825 15.44 -1.67 19.25
C LEU A 825 15.36 -2.09 20.71
N GLY A 826 14.99 -3.34 21.02
CA GLY A 826 14.90 -3.86 22.38
C GLY A 826 13.53 -3.73 23.04
N VAL A 827 12.50 -3.34 22.25
CA VAL A 827 11.11 -3.31 22.74
C VAL A 827 10.61 -4.72 22.95
N ARG A 828 10.02 -4.99 24.11
CA ARG A 828 9.47 -6.29 24.50
C ARG A 828 7.96 -6.30 24.59
N ALA A 829 7.35 -5.15 24.82
CA ALA A 829 5.91 -4.99 24.89
C ALA A 829 5.47 -3.70 24.21
N VAL A 830 4.30 -3.74 23.61
CA VAL A 830 3.61 -2.54 23.09
C VAL A 830 2.23 -2.52 23.72
N ILE A 831 1.86 -1.42 24.40
CA ILE A 831 0.54 -1.24 25.02
C ILE A 831 -0.20 -0.15 24.29
N THR A 832 -1.42 -0.41 23.82
CA THR A 832 -2.23 0.56 23.08
C THR A 832 -3.70 0.54 23.50
N GLU A 833 -4.48 1.52 23.04
CA GLU A 833 -5.94 1.46 23.16
C GLU A 833 -6.53 0.49 22.14
N SER A 834 -5.99 0.43 20.91
CA SER A 834 -6.34 -0.58 19.90
C SER A 834 -5.23 -0.75 18.86
N PHE A 835 -5.16 -1.94 18.26
CA PHE A 835 -4.21 -2.30 17.21
C PHE A 835 -4.89 -2.50 15.88
N GLU A 836 -4.18 -2.17 14.81
CA GLU A 836 -4.43 -2.74 13.49
C GLU A 836 -3.99 -4.22 13.43
N ARG A 837 -4.81 -5.03 12.74
CA ARG A 837 -4.66 -6.50 12.71
C ARG A 837 -3.28 -6.97 12.28
N ILE A 838 -2.81 -6.48 11.12
CA ILE A 838 -1.54 -6.92 10.51
C ILE A 838 -0.36 -6.57 11.42
N HIS A 839 -0.32 -5.36 11.96
CA HIS A 839 0.78 -4.93 12.81
C HIS A 839 0.82 -5.68 14.14
N ARG A 840 -0.35 -5.95 14.74
CA ARG A 840 -0.47 -6.78 15.93
C ARG A 840 0.13 -8.17 15.71
N SER A 841 -0.24 -8.84 14.61
CA SER A 841 0.27 -10.16 14.24
C SER A 841 1.78 -10.13 13.99
N ASN A 842 2.28 -9.11 13.29
CA ASN A 842 3.72 -8.95 13.07
C ASN A 842 4.52 -8.76 14.36
N LEU A 843 3.99 -8.05 15.36
CA LEU A 843 4.65 -7.92 16.66
C LEU A 843 4.85 -9.28 17.33
N ILE A 844 3.81 -10.13 17.34
CA ILE A 844 3.89 -11.51 17.86
C ILE A 844 4.90 -12.32 17.06
N GLY A 845 4.86 -12.20 15.74
CA GLY A 845 5.80 -12.85 14.82
C GLY A 845 7.27 -12.50 15.09
N MET A 846 7.54 -11.37 15.73
CA MET A 846 8.87 -10.93 16.17
C MET A 846 9.13 -11.07 17.68
N GLY A 847 8.28 -11.79 18.42
CA GLY A 847 8.46 -12.01 19.85
C GLY A 847 8.21 -10.77 20.71
N VAL A 848 7.46 -9.78 20.22
CA VAL A 848 7.00 -8.61 20.98
C VAL A 848 5.56 -8.84 21.40
N ILE A 849 5.26 -8.72 22.70
CA ILE A 849 3.89 -8.94 23.19
C ILE A 849 3.01 -7.71 22.96
N PRO A 850 1.91 -7.82 22.20
CA PRO A 850 0.93 -6.75 22.08
C PRO A 850 -0.05 -6.80 23.24
N LEU A 851 -0.24 -5.68 23.89
CA LEU A 851 -1.11 -5.50 25.05
C LEU A 851 -2.08 -4.34 24.79
N GLN A 852 -3.26 -4.43 25.34
CA GLN A 852 -4.27 -3.39 25.22
C GLN A 852 -4.64 -2.87 26.61
N PHE A 853 -4.76 -1.54 26.72
CA PHE A 853 -5.27 -0.91 27.95
C PHE A 853 -6.65 -1.46 28.31
N PRO A 854 -7.06 -1.43 29.61
CA PRO A 854 -8.43 -1.75 30.00
C PRO A 854 -9.44 -0.94 29.19
N GLU A 855 -10.62 -1.48 28.98
CA GLU A 855 -11.67 -0.84 28.17
C GLU A 855 -12.00 0.58 28.68
N GLY A 856 -11.92 1.55 27.80
CA GLY A 856 -12.14 2.98 28.10
C GLY A 856 -10.95 3.69 28.74
N GLU A 857 -9.85 2.98 29.01
CA GLU A 857 -8.63 3.56 29.59
C GLU A 857 -7.55 3.79 28.51
N SER A 858 -6.69 4.75 28.80
CA SER A 858 -5.54 5.14 27.97
C SER A 858 -4.34 5.45 28.86
N ALA A 859 -3.16 5.64 28.27
CA ALA A 859 -2.00 6.13 29.04
C ALA A 859 -2.34 7.41 29.81
N LYS A 860 -3.04 8.34 29.17
CA LYS A 860 -3.45 9.62 29.73
C LYS A 860 -4.44 9.46 30.89
N SER A 861 -5.49 8.63 30.77
CA SER A 861 -6.50 8.44 31.80
C SER A 861 -5.93 7.74 33.05
N LEU A 862 -4.96 6.84 32.84
CA LEU A 862 -4.22 6.17 33.91
C LEU A 862 -3.16 7.07 34.55
N GLY A 863 -2.90 8.25 34.02
CA GLY A 863 -1.91 9.20 34.51
C GLY A 863 -0.48 8.78 34.28
N LEU A 864 -0.23 8.01 33.21
CA LEU A 864 1.10 7.65 32.72
C LEU A 864 1.67 8.79 31.90
N ASP A 865 2.90 9.17 32.18
CA ASP A 865 3.63 10.24 31.47
C ASP A 865 4.88 9.73 30.72
N GLY A 866 5.17 8.41 30.83
CA GLY A 866 6.28 7.74 30.18
C GLY A 866 7.59 7.78 30.93
N THR A 867 7.63 8.35 32.13
CA THR A 867 8.83 8.34 33.00
C THR A 867 8.88 7.12 33.92
N GLU A 868 7.80 6.35 33.95
CA GLU A 868 7.65 5.19 34.83
C GLU A 868 8.57 4.03 34.44
N VAL A 869 8.81 3.15 35.43
CA VAL A 869 9.42 1.83 35.24
C VAL A 869 8.31 0.79 35.27
N PHE A 870 8.28 -0.06 34.24
CA PHE A 870 7.20 -1.05 34.01
C PHE A 870 7.66 -2.46 34.37
N ASP A 871 6.81 -3.18 35.11
CA ASP A 871 6.88 -4.62 35.34
C ASP A 871 5.61 -5.29 34.81
N PHE A 872 5.79 -6.42 34.11
CA PHE A 872 4.70 -7.21 33.55
C PHE A 872 4.72 -8.60 34.18
N THR A 873 3.61 -9.02 34.78
CA THR A 873 3.51 -10.29 35.50
C THR A 873 2.34 -11.12 35.01
N GLY A 874 2.58 -12.42 34.74
CA GLY A 874 1.59 -13.35 34.22
C GLY A 874 1.92 -13.88 32.80
N ILE A 875 2.97 -13.37 32.14
CA ILE A 875 3.37 -13.82 30.82
C ILE A 875 3.85 -15.28 30.85
N THR A 876 4.45 -15.69 31.96
CA THR A 876 5.01 -17.04 32.14
C THR A 876 3.98 -18.16 32.11
N GLU A 877 2.67 -17.89 32.20
CA GLU A 877 1.60 -18.87 31.99
C GLU A 877 1.66 -19.53 30.60
N LEU A 878 2.25 -18.84 29.63
CA LEU A 878 2.49 -19.39 28.29
C LEU A 878 3.37 -20.65 28.33
N ASN A 879 4.28 -20.78 29.28
CA ASN A 879 5.11 -22.00 29.46
C ASN A 879 4.29 -23.21 29.90
N GLU A 880 3.12 -23.00 30.49
CA GLU A 880 2.18 -24.06 30.90
C GLU A 880 1.19 -24.43 29.80
N GLY A 881 1.34 -23.85 28.60
CA GLY A 881 0.40 -24.04 27.48
C GLY A 881 -0.90 -23.23 27.61
N LYS A 882 -0.94 -22.24 28.51
CA LYS A 882 -2.09 -21.36 28.73
C LYS A 882 -1.78 -19.98 28.15
N THR A 883 -2.68 -19.44 27.34
CA THR A 883 -2.61 -18.04 26.90
C THR A 883 -3.38 -17.18 27.90
N PRO A 884 -2.72 -16.32 28.69
CA PRO A 884 -3.42 -15.47 29.61
C PRO A 884 -4.27 -14.45 28.84
N LYS A 885 -5.51 -14.20 29.31
CA LYS A 885 -6.37 -13.16 28.69
C LYS A 885 -5.93 -11.75 29.11
N THR A 886 -5.44 -11.62 30.32
CA THR A 886 -4.90 -10.38 30.90
C THR A 886 -3.62 -10.69 31.67
N ILE A 887 -2.75 -9.70 31.75
CA ILE A 887 -1.57 -9.71 32.63
C ILE A 887 -1.54 -8.46 33.46
N LYS A 888 -0.94 -8.56 34.67
CA LYS A 888 -0.78 -7.42 35.53
C LYS A 888 0.38 -6.55 35.10
N VAL A 889 0.10 -5.25 34.94
CA VAL A 889 1.10 -4.21 34.66
C VAL A 889 1.26 -3.34 35.90
N THR A 890 2.50 -3.15 36.33
CA THR A 890 2.86 -2.28 37.44
C THR A 890 3.79 -1.20 36.91
N ALA A 891 3.37 0.06 36.94
CA ALA A 891 4.15 1.22 36.50
C ALA A 891 4.54 2.05 37.74
N THR A 892 5.85 2.11 38.02
CA THR A 892 6.41 2.79 39.19
C THR A 892 7.00 4.14 38.78
N LYS A 893 6.51 5.21 39.38
CA LYS A 893 7.01 6.58 39.15
C LYS A 893 8.30 6.86 39.96
N GLU A 894 9.00 7.94 39.62
CA GLU A 894 10.23 8.34 40.28
C GLU A 894 10.03 8.64 41.77
N ASP A 895 8.84 9.12 42.18
CA ASP A 895 8.49 9.38 43.58
C ASP A 895 8.10 8.11 44.36
N GLY A 896 8.15 6.96 43.74
CA GLY A 896 7.80 5.65 44.29
C GLY A 896 6.30 5.36 44.30
N SER A 897 5.46 6.23 43.78
CA SER A 897 4.03 5.93 43.55
C SER A 897 3.86 4.88 42.45
N VAL A 898 2.84 4.05 42.62
CA VAL A 898 2.61 2.89 41.73
C VAL A 898 1.23 2.99 41.12
N ILE A 899 1.18 2.77 39.79
CA ILE A 899 -0.04 2.61 39.01
C ILE A 899 -0.13 1.14 38.61
N GLU A 900 -1.24 0.49 38.95
CA GLU A 900 -1.48 -0.91 38.60
C GLU A 900 -2.73 -1.04 37.74
N PHE A 901 -2.66 -1.85 36.67
CA PHE A 901 -3.79 -2.19 35.84
C PHE A 901 -3.63 -3.57 35.20
N ASP A 902 -4.74 -4.17 34.78
CA ASP A 902 -4.75 -5.42 34.04
C ASP A 902 -4.80 -5.13 32.53
N ALA A 903 -3.70 -5.38 31.83
CA ALA A 903 -3.65 -5.21 30.35
C ALA A 903 -4.18 -6.47 29.65
N LYS A 904 -5.04 -6.27 28.66
CA LYS A 904 -5.53 -7.36 27.81
C LYS A 904 -4.40 -7.86 26.90
N VAL A 905 -4.15 -9.17 26.94
CA VAL A 905 -3.18 -9.80 26.04
C VAL A 905 -3.82 -10.01 24.67
N ARG A 906 -3.14 -9.58 23.61
CA ARG A 906 -3.59 -9.66 22.23
C ARG A 906 -2.87 -10.74 21.45
N ILE A 907 -2.62 -11.88 22.08
CA ILE A 907 -2.31 -13.16 21.45
C ILE A 907 -3.67 -13.85 21.29
N ASP A 908 -4.24 -13.75 20.10
CA ASP A 908 -5.65 -14.04 19.90
C ASP A 908 -5.87 -15.52 19.49
N THR A 909 -4.81 -16.24 19.09
CA THR A 909 -4.89 -17.64 18.64
C THR A 909 -3.85 -18.55 19.30
N PRO A 910 -4.09 -19.88 19.40
CA PRO A 910 -3.10 -20.86 19.87
C PRO A 910 -1.81 -20.86 19.04
N GLY A 911 -1.91 -20.71 17.71
CA GLY A 911 -0.73 -20.64 16.82
C GLY A 911 0.15 -19.44 17.15
N GLU A 912 -0.45 -18.26 17.38
CA GLU A 912 0.30 -17.07 17.81
C GLU A 912 1.00 -17.27 19.16
N ALA A 913 0.39 -18.02 20.07
CA ALA A 913 1.04 -18.37 21.34
C ALA A 913 2.27 -19.24 21.13
N ASP A 914 2.22 -20.18 20.16
CA ASP A 914 3.37 -20.99 19.76
C ASP A 914 4.48 -20.14 19.16
N TYR A 915 4.14 -19.17 18.31
CA TYR A 915 5.12 -18.24 17.74
C TYR A 915 5.83 -17.45 18.84
N TYR A 916 5.07 -16.86 19.77
CA TYR A 916 5.64 -16.08 20.86
C TYR A 916 6.54 -16.95 21.77
N ARG A 917 6.11 -18.19 22.13
CA ARG A 917 6.93 -19.13 22.92
C ARG A 917 8.25 -19.49 22.24
N ASN A 918 8.29 -19.47 20.91
CA ASN A 918 9.50 -19.77 20.14
C ASN A 918 10.39 -18.54 19.91
N GLY A 919 9.97 -17.33 20.35
CA GLY A 919 10.67 -16.08 20.12
C GLY A 919 10.38 -15.43 18.76
N GLY A 920 9.42 -15.98 18.02
CA GLY A 920 8.93 -15.52 16.73
C GLY A 920 8.53 -16.66 15.80
N ILE A 921 7.81 -16.30 14.73
CA ILE A 921 7.27 -17.28 13.77
C ILE A 921 8.40 -17.98 12.97
N LEU A 922 9.44 -17.24 12.55
CA LEU A 922 10.53 -17.82 11.78
C LEU A 922 11.34 -18.82 12.61
N GLN A 923 11.59 -18.52 13.88
CA GLN A 923 12.24 -19.45 14.82
C GLN A 923 11.39 -20.70 15.05
N TYR A 924 10.07 -20.53 15.15
CA TYR A 924 9.13 -21.67 15.24
C TYR A 924 9.21 -22.56 14.00
N VAL A 925 9.13 -21.98 12.81
CA VAL A 925 9.21 -22.70 11.53
C VAL A 925 10.55 -23.44 11.40
N LEU A 926 11.65 -22.74 11.67
CA LEU A 926 12.98 -23.31 11.57
C LEU A 926 13.15 -24.52 12.51
N ARG A 927 12.69 -24.44 13.76
CA ARG A 927 12.72 -25.59 14.70
C ARG A 927 11.88 -26.75 14.23
N ASN A 928 10.74 -26.50 13.58
CA ASN A 928 9.91 -27.57 13.02
C ASN A 928 10.61 -28.25 11.82
N MET A 929 11.30 -27.49 10.98
CA MET A 929 12.10 -28.03 9.88
C MET A 929 13.27 -28.90 10.35
N LEU A 930 13.88 -28.58 11.51
CA LEU A 930 14.94 -29.40 12.08
C LEU A 930 14.43 -30.76 12.64
N LYS A 931 13.13 -30.82 13.03
CA LYS A 931 12.49 -32.03 13.54
C LYS A 931 11.99 -32.97 12.43
N SER A 932 11.72 -32.41 11.23
CA SER A 932 11.31 -33.17 10.04
C SER A 932 12.52 -33.69 9.25
#